data_908785801d2de518bac2bb1585e39197
#
_entry.id   908785801d2de518bac2bb1585e39197
#
_cell.length_a   1.000
_cell.length_b   1.000
_cell.length_c   1.000
_cell.angle_alpha   90.00
_cell.angle_beta   90.00
_cell.angle_gamma   90.00
#
_symmetry.space_group_name_H-M   'P 1'
#
loop_
_entity.id
_entity.type
_entity.pdbx_description
1 polymer ?
#
loop_
_entity_poly.entity_id
_entity_poly.type
_entity_poly.pdbx_seq_one_letter_code
_entity_poly.pdbx_strand_id
1 'polypeptide(L)'
;MALSHRTFGHGIGVFTLSTLLATPAALAQEAKTADKAGITLESFVVTGEKLERDLKNTAASVSVKTARDIDREDTGNASVSQVIGDVPNVIYTDSVGAPIIRGQDTQGPNNGQNVFWGGTVPRATINLDGHYLNYNEMFFGATSVWDVDSIEVFRGPQTTSQGANAIAGAIIVNTKDPTFTPEAAYQAEIGSYHSRRSSLAVSGPLLGEDLAGRLAVDYSGRDTFIDYDNPNFQRGSSDQDFRALNLRAKLLWLPSSIPGLETKFTYSHNDTNRPTQEAASAPFHKLEHSTTTMPSWEQDTNTSILDVAYDLDNGIKLFNQTQYSLSSVHRVTGAAGQGDADIRQKNASNESHITFGEQEDVVSGMGGLYYAHTKTDETLNLRGLSAFDDTKENFGLFGELHYRLTERWTLSTGLRYQQDRIERLGNSVLAPQALDYQKTFSAVLPKVSLAYAVTPQWTVGALVSRGYNPGGVSLNLSTRQWAYFKEESIWNYELFTRANLLDDRLILSSNLFYMDFKDAQYNIPVVISPGVAQSYTINAEKAHAYGLELAADYRLLDNLTLKASAGTLRTRIDKISSNAGYEHNEFARSPGYTLSIGPSWDITDRLNVNAQVRYLDGYYSDTANTSAYSIKPYTLTDARMSYRFNDQVQLYGYVKNVFDDRSPTYMQENRGIGGIEASMTQPRTVGVGVKGTF
;
A
#
# COMPACT_ATOMS: atom_id res chain seq x y z
N MET A 1 34.25 1.66 35.26
CA MET A 1 33.38 1.33 36.39
C MET A 1 32.14 0.68 35.82
N ALA A 2 31.97 -0.54 36.16
CA ALA A 2 30.96 -1.58 35.87
C ALA A 2 29.84 -1.30 34.88
N LEU A 3 29.92 -2.02 33.74
CA LEU A 3 28.86 -2.41 32.85
C LEU A 3 28.01 -3.49 33.51
N SER A 4 26.70 -3.32 33.59
CA SER A 4 25.78 -4.39 33.96
C SER A 4 25.12 -4.96 32.69
N HIS A 5 25.56 -6.15 32.31
CA HIS A 5 24.85 -7.03 31.36
C HIS A 5 23.51 -7.46 31.98
N ARG A 6 22.39 -7.18 31.31
CA ARG A 6 21.12 -7.88 31.58
C ARG A 6 20.91 -8.96 30.52
N THR A 7 21.19 -10.17 30.93
CA THR A 7 20.75 -11.39 30.24
C THR A 7 19.25 -11.58 30.44
N PHE A 8 18.48 -11.55 29.36
CA PHE A 8 17.08 -11.98 29.37
C PHE A 8 17.04 -13.52 29.26
N GLY A 9 16.66 -14.16 30.35
CA GLY A 9 16.39 -15.59 30.40
C GLY A 9 15.09 -15.95 29.68
N HIS A 10 15.15 -16.95 28.82
CA HIS A 10 13.99 -17.56 28.19
C HIS A 10 13.19 -18.36 29.22
N GLY A 11 12.08 -17.82 29.67
CA GLY A 11 11.08 -18.53 30.45
C GLY A 11 9.98 -19.04 29.52
N ILE A 12 9.96 -20.35 29.25
CA ILE A 12 8.83 -21.01 28.58
C ILE A 12 7.71 -21.11 29.61
N GLY A 13 6.74 -20.21 29.54
CA GLY A 13 5.51 -20.30 30.31
C GLY A 13 4.51 -21.24 29.63
N VAL A 14 4.33 -22.42 30.18
CA VAL A 14 3.25 -23.33 29.82
C VAL A 14 1.94 -22.76 30.38
N PHE A 15 1.08 -22.25 29.50
CA PHE A 15 -0.30 -21.87 29.85
C PHE A 15 -1.15 -23.14 29.90
N THR A 16 -1.52 -23.57 31.09
CA THR A 16 -2.56 -24.57 31.31
C THR A 16 -3.94 -23.93 31.11
N LEU A 17 -4.62 -24.34 30.06
CA LEU A 17 -5.98 -23.95 29.74
C LEU A 17 -6.93 -24.70 30.69
N SER A 18 -7.48 -24.01 31.70
CA SER A 18 -8.53 -24.54 32.55
C SER A 18 -9.86 -24.51 31.81
N THR A 19 -10.41 -25.69 31.51
CA THR A 19 -11.72 -25.91 30.92
C THR A 19 -12.85 -25.45 31.83
N LEU A 20 -13.52 -24.37 31.50
CA LEU A 20 -14.84 -24.03 32.00
C LEU A 20 -15.88 -24.62 31.02
N LEU A 21 -16.47 -25.74 31.44
CA LEU A 21 -17.67 -26.32 30.84
C LEU A 21 -18.89 -25.51 31.27
N ALA A 22 -19.38 -24.61 30.39
CA ALA A 22 -20.70 -24.05 30.49
C ALA A 22 -21.64 -24.78 29.52
N THR A 23 -22.71 -25.35 30.05
CA THR A 23 -23.75 -26.06 29.27
C THR A 23 -24.53 -25.10 28.37
N PRO A 24 -24.76 -25.43 27.09
CA PRO A 24 -25.59 -24.59 26.23
C PRO A 24 -27.07 -24.80 26.52
N ALA A 25 -27.76 -23.74 26.91
CA ALA A 25 -29.21 -23.68 26.84
C ALA A 25 -29.65 -23.54 25.40
N ALA A 26 -30.43 -24.52 24.94
CA ALA A 26 -31.00 -24.55 23.59
C ALA A 26 -32.00 -23.41 23.42
N LEU A 27 -31.69 -22.46 22.52
CA LEU A 27 -32.66 -21.61 21.86
C LEU A 27 -32.80 -22.09 20.42
N ALA A 28 -33.91 -22.78 20.16
CA ALA A 28 -34.32 -23.11 18.80
C ALA A 28 -34.75 -21.82 18.10
N GLN A 29 -33.91 -21.34 17.19
CA GLN A 29 -34.26 -20.27 16.26
C GLN A 29 -34.75 -20.93 14.94
N GLU A 30 -35.98 -20.60 14.58
CA GLU A 30 -36.61 -21.06 13.36
C GLU A 30 -35.72 -20.84 12.14
N ALA A 31 -35.42 -21.92 11.42
CA ALA A 31 -34.76 -21.85 10.12
C ALA A 31 -35.67 -21.10 9.15
N LYS A 32 -35.36 -19.85 8.85
CA LYS A 32 -35.88 -19.18 7.67
C LYS A 32 -35.44 -19.97 6.44
N THR A 33 -36.38 -20.53 5.72
CA THR A 33 -36.18 -21.10 4.39
C THR A 33 -35.44 -20.09 3.53
N ALA A 34 -34.16 -20.37 3.26
CA ALA A 34 -33.40 -19.61 2.28
C ALA A 34 -34.07 -19.71 0.92
N ASP A 35 -34.66 -18.63 0.50
CA ASP A 35 -35.11 -18.43 -0.85
C ASP A 35 -33.96 -18.70 -1.81
N LYS A 36 -34.13 -19.52 -2.84
CA LYS A 36 -33.16 -19.75 -3.92
C LYS A 36 -33.11 -18.53 -4.84
N ALA A 37 -32.90 -17.36 -4.31
CA ALA A 37 -32.44 -16.22 -5.08
C ALA A 37 -31.02 -16.53 -5.58
N GLY A 38 -30.82 -16.50 -6.88
CA GLY A 38 -29.51 -16.75 -7.48
C GLY A 38 -28.48 -15.88 -6.78
N ILE A 39 -27.40 -16.52 -6.30
CA ILE A 39 -26.33 -15.79 -5.60
C ILE A 39 -25.69 -14.85 -6.62
N THR A 40 -26.00 -13.57 -6.55
CA THR A 40 -25.38 -12.49 -7.33
C THR A 40 -24.00 -12.16 -6.77
N LEU A 41 -23.08 -11.65 -7.60
CA LEU A 41 -21.85 -11.04 -7.12
C LEU A 41 -22.22 -9.78 -6.33
N GLU A 42 -21.60 -9.58 -5.17
CA GLU A 42 -21.86 -8.41 -4.32
C GLU A 42 -21.41 -7.14 -5.04
N SER A 43 -22.21 -6.08 -4.95
CA SER A 43 -21.81 -4.74 -5.43
C SER A 43 -20.73 -4.19 -4.53
N PHE A 44 -19.62 -3.72 -5.13
CA PHE A 44 -18.53 -3.13 -4.36
C PHE A 44 -18.80 -1.65 -4.09
N VAL A 45 -18.67 -1.25 -2.82
CA VAL A 45 -18.70 0.15 -2.40
C VAL A 45 -17.28 0.67 -2.35
N VAL A 46 -17.06 1.85 -2.93
CA VAL A 46 -15.78 2.58 -2.95
C VAL A 46 -15.90 3.76 -1.99
N THR A 47 -14.97 3.87 -1.06
CA THR A 47 -14.93 4.92 -0.01
C THR A 47 -13.78 5.90 -0.17
N GLY A 48 -12.75 5.53 -0.92
CA GLY A 48 -11.50 6.29 -1.03
C GLY A 48 -11.64 7.65 -1.72
N GLU A 49 -12.78 7.95 -2.36
CA GLU A 49 -13.10 9.29 -2.85
C GLU A 49 -13.83 10.16 -1.79
N LYS A 50 -13.93 9.68 -0.53
CA LYS A 50 -14.59 10.34 0.63
C LYS A 50 -16.11 10.49 0.47
N LEU A 51 -16.67 9.82 -0.50
CA LEU A 51 -18.10 9.60 -0.71
C LEU A 51 -18.29 8.11 -1.00
N GLU A 52 -19.19 7.49 -0.29
CA GLU A 52 -19.56 6.10 -0.55
C GLU A 52 -20.26 5.97 -1.88
N ARG A 53 -19.76 5.12 -2.76
CA ARG A 53 -20.34 4.88 -4.09
C ARG A 53 -20.20 3.44 -4.51
N ASP A 54 -21.16 2.98 -5.25
CA ASP A 54 -21.00 1.75 -6.00
C ASP A 54 -19.86 1.87 -7.02
N LEU A 55 -19.09 0.80 -7.18
CA LEU A 55 -18.04 0.73 -8.21
C LEU A 55 -18.55 1.11 -9.60
N LYS A 56 -19.79 0.73 -9.94
CA LYS A 56 -20.42 1.06 -11.25
C LYS A 56 -20.52 2.57 -11.52
N ASN A 57 -20.55 3.39 -10.47
CA ASN A 57 -20.67 4.85 -10.53
C ASN A 57 -19.33 5.56 -10.32
N THR A 58 -18.22 4.80 -10.18
CA THR A 58 -16.87 5.34 -9.94
C THR A 58 -16.12 5.48 -11.26
N ALA A 59 -15.75 6.72 -11.61
CA ALA A 59 -14.99 7.02 -12.81
C ALA A 59 -13.50 6.65 -12.71
N ALA A 60 -12.92 6.82 -11.53
CA ALA A 60 -11.52 6.51 -11.29
C ALA A 60 -11.21 5.02 -11.54
N SER A 61 -9.98 4.75 -11.97
CA SER A 61 -9.47 3.39 -12.07
C SER A 61 -9.21 2.84 -10.67
N VAL A 62 -10.06 1.95 -10.18
CA VAL A 62 -9.95 1.34 -8.85
C VAL A 62 -10.16 -0.16 -8.92
N SER A 63 -9.42 -0.90 -8.10
CA SER A 63 -9.64 -2.32 -7.81
C SER A 63 -9.94 -2.47 -6.34
N VAL A 64 -10.98 -3.23 -6.00
CA VAL A 64 -11.41 -3.46 -4.62
C VAL A 64 -11.17 -4.92 -4.26
N LYS A 65 -10.54 -5.16 -3.11
CA LYS A 65 -10.41 -6.47 -2.46
C LYS A 65 -11.25 -6.45 -1.18
N THR A 66 -12.28 -7.25 -1.13
CA THR A 66 -13.12 -7.42 0.06
C THR A 66 -12.46 -8.33 1.10
N ALA A 67 -12.97 -8.33 2.33
CA ALA A 67 -12.54 -9.28 3.37
C ALA A 67 -12.64 -10.74 2.88
N ARG A 68 -13.68 -11.08 2.09
CA ARG A 68 -13.85 -12.40 1.49
C ARG A 68 -12.74 -12.72 0.47
N ASP A 69 -12.36 -11.76 -0.38
CA ASP A 69 -11.28 -11.94 -1.36
C ASP A 69 -9.95 -12.15 -0.67
N ILE A 70 -9.64 -11.30 0.32
CA ILE A 70 -8.43 -11.41 1.13
C ILE A 70 -8.35 -12.79 1.78
N ASP A 71 -9.47 -13.27 2.33
CA ASP A 71 -9.55 -14.57 2.99
C ASP A 71 -9.40 -15.76 2.04
N ARG A 72 -10.05 -15.75 0.89
CA ARG A 72 -10.03 -16.85 -0.09
C ARG A 72 -8.73 -16.95 -0.87
N GLU A 73 -8.12 -15.81 -1.17
CA GLU A 73 -6.89 -15.72 -1.96
C GLU A 73 -5.62 -15.75 -1.10
N ASP A 74 -5.75 -15.83 0.24
CA ASP A 74 -4.62 -15.82 1.17
C ASP A 74 -3.73 -17.07 0.99
N THR A 75 -2.53 -16.87 0.47
CA THR A 75 -1.47 -17.87 0.32
C THR A 75 -0.32 -17.60 1.29
N GLY A 76 -0.62 -17.32 2.56
CA GLY A 76 0.35 -16.90 3.57
C GLY A 76 0.71 -15.41 3.42
N ASN A 77 -0.23 -14.60 2.92
CA ASN A 77 -0.04 -13.16 2.77
C ASN A 77 -0.34 -12.45 4.09
N ALA A 78 0.68 -11.82 4.67
CA ALA A 78 0.54 -11.10 5.94
C ALA A 78 0.36 -9.59 5.75
N SER A 79 0.65 -9.05 4.56
CA SER A 79 0.63 -7.60 4.31
C SER A 79 -0.15 -7.23 3.05
N VAL A 80 -0.61 -5.97 3.02
CA VAL A 80 -1.34 -5.37 1.89
C VAL A 80 -0.58 -5.53 0.58
N SER A 81 0.74 -5.31 0.58
CA SER A 81 1.59 -5.43 -0.62
C SER A 81 1.53 -6.82 -1.26
N GLN A 82 1.33 -7.85 -0.46
CA GLN A 82 1.25 -9.23 -0.94
C GLN A 82 -0.12 -9.58 -1.56
N VAL A 83 -1.19 -8.92 -1.10
CA VAL A 83 -2.57 -9.19 -1.54
C VAL A 83 -2.91 -8.49 -2.86
N ILE A 84 -2.34 -7.31 -3.13
CA ILE A 84 -2.68 -6.51 -4.30
C ILE A 84 -1.79 -6.76 -5.53
N GLY A 85 -1.00 -7.84 -5.53
CA GLY A 85 -0.08 -8.18 -6.62
C GLY A 85 -0.74 -8.60 -7.94
N ASP A 86 -2.05 -8.77 -7.99
CA ASP A 86 -2.85 -9.07 -9.18
C ASP A 86 -3.54 -7.84 -9.80
N VAL A 87 -3.38 -6.67 -9.17
CA VAL A 87 -3.97 -5.42 -9.68
C VAL A 87 -3.22 -4.99 -10.94
N PRO A 88 -3.93 -4.71 -12.07
CA PRO A 88 -3.27 -4.36 -13.33
C PRO A 88 -2.44 -3.07 -13.21
N ASN A 89 -1.24 -3.08 -13.82
CA ASN A 89 -0.28 -1.97 -13.78
C ASN A 89 0.18 -1.56 -12.38
N VAL A 90 0.09 -2.48 -11.41
CA VAL A 90 0.66 -2.37 -10.07
C VAL A 90 1.64 -3.52 -9.87
N ILE A 91 2.90 -3.20 -9.58
CA ILE A 91 3.93 -4.21 -9.35
C ILE A 91 4.74 -3.90 -8.11
N TYR A 92 5.30 -4.94 -7.51
CA TYR A 92 6.28 -4.85 -6.43
C TYR A 92 7.57 -5.49 -6.91
N THR A 93 8.68 -4.79 -6.75
CA THR A 93 10.00 -5.28 -7.18
C THR A 93 10.84 -5.84 -6.04
N ASP A 94 10.28 -5.88 -4.86
CA ASP A 94 10.84 -6.41 -3.60
C ASP A 94 12.17 -5.78 -3.12
N SER A 95 12.71 -4.83 -3.86
CA SER A 95 13.86 -4.04 -3.39
C SER A 95 13.49 -3.15 -2.20
N VAL A 96 12.25 -2.68 -2.17
CA VAL A 96 11.58 -1.95 -1.10
C VAL A 96 10.09 -2.22 -1.19
N GLY A 97 9.37 -2.20 -0.08
CA GLY A 97 7.95 -2.57 -0.02
C GLY A 97 6.96 -1.62 -0.72
N ALA A 98 7.42 -0.79 -1.66
CA ALA A 98 6.60 0.19 -2.36
C ALA A 98 6.06 -0.34 -3.68
N PRO A 99 4.81 -0.08 -4.03
CA PRO A 99 4.28 -0.38 -5.35
C PRO A 99 4.84 0.56 -6.42
N ILE A 100 4.94 0.05 -7.63
CA ILE A 100 5.07 0.86 -8.85
C ILE A 100 3.69 0.90 -9.49
N ILE A 101 3.11 2.07 -9.65
CA ILE A 101 1.76 2.25 -10.19
C ILE A 101 1.85 2.95 -11.54
N ARG A 102 1.39 2.31 -12.63
CA ARG A 102 1.48 2.84 -14.01
C ARG A 102 2.89 3.36 -14.35
N GLY A 103 3.93 2.63 -13.93
CA GLY A 103 5.33 2.99 -14.15
C GLY A 103 5.87 4.10 -13.26
N GLN A 104 5.09 4.62 -12.33
CA GLN A 104 5.54 5.60 -11.36
C GLN A 104 6.03 4.91 -10.09
N ASP A 105 7.30 5.11 -9.76
CA ASP A 105 7.86 4.69 -8.48
C ASP A 105 7.25 5.49 -7.33
N THR A 106 6.48 4.82 -6.48
CA THR A 106 5.75 5.48 -5.41
C THR A 106 6.63 5.93 -4.25
N GLN A 107 7.89 5.48 -4.18
CA GLN A 107 8.89 6.05 -3.26
C GLN A 107 9.13 7.53 -3.52
N GLY A 108 8.89 7.97 -4.75
CA GLY A 108 9.20 9.31 -5.19
C GLY A 108 10.60 9.45 -5.79
N PRO A 109 11.01 10.68 -6.09
CA PRO A 109 12.26 10.94 -6.79
C PRO A 109 13.50 10.71 -5.94
N ASN A 110 13.43 10.92 -4.64
CA ASN A 110 14.49 10.56 -3.71
C ASN A 110 14.27 9.12 -3.23
N ASN A 111 15.09 8.19 -3.65
CA ASN A 111 15.05 6.79 -3.24
C ASN A 111 16.42 6.28 -2.81
N GLY A 112 16.47 5.12 -2.17
CA GLY A 112 17.71 4.56 -1.63
C GLY A 112 18.39 5.51 -0.64
N GLN A 113 19.69 5.71 -0.81
CA GLN A 113 20.48 6.59 0.08
C GLN A 113 20.11 8.08 -0.04
N ASN A 114 19.52 8.51 -1.16
CA ASN A 114 19.18 9.93 -1.37
C ASN A 114 18.10 10.43 -0.42
N VAL A 115 17.27 9.55 0.11
CA VAL A 115 16.25 9.88 1.12
C VAL A 115 16.87 10.56 2.33
N PHE A 116 18.04 10.08 2.80
CA PHE A 116 18.72 10.62 3.98
C PHE A 116 19.28 12.04 3.77
N TRP A 117 19.55 12.44 2.54
CA TRP A 117 20.07 13.80 2.28
C TRP A 117 18.99 14.74 1.80
N GLY A 118 18.08 14.23 0.98
CA GLY A 118 17.06 15.06 0.33
C GLY A 118 15.68 15.02 0.98
N GLY A 119 15.49 14.14 1.97
CA GLY A 119 14.15 13.88 2.54
C GLY A 119 13.22 13.14 1.59
N THR A 120 12.03 12.86 2.05
CA THR A 120 11.03 12.03 1.37
C THR A 120 10.00 12.86 0.59
N VAL A 121 9.68 12.45 -0.64
CA VAL A 121 8.63 13.05 -1.48
C VAL A 121 7.88 11.91 -2.19
N PRO A 122 7.09 11.09 -1.49
CA PRO A 122 6.41 9.94 -2.09
C PRO A 122 5.38 10.36 -3.13
N ARG A 123 5.04 9.45 -4.08
CA ARG A 123 4.07 9.68 -5.16
C ARG A 123 2.76 8.95 -4.97
N ALA A 124 2.68 8.01 -4.06
CA ALA A 124 1.43 7.40 -3.64
C ALA A 124 1.26 7.50 -2.15
N THR A 125 0.02 7.39 -1.71
CA THR A 125 -0.33 7.27 -0.30
C THR A 125 -0.94 5.91 -0.01
N ILE A 126 -0.66 5.38 1.18
CA ILE A 126 -1.46 4.32 1.79
C ILE A 126 -2.19 4.96 2.96
N ASN A 127 -3.50 4.89 2.93
CA ASN A 127 -4.38 5.41 3.98
C ASN A 127 -4.98 4.22 4.74
N LEU A 128 -4.62 4.06 6.00
CA LEU A 128 -5.13 3.03 6.90
C LEU A 128 -6.10 3.67 7.90
N ASP A 129 -7.41 3.46 7.74
CA ASP A 129 -8.47 4.06 8.57
C ASP A 129 -8.35 5.59 8.73
N GLY A 130 -7.79 6.29 7.73
CA GLY A 130 -7.54 7.74 7.78
C GLY A 130 -6.11 8.14 8.15
N HIS A 131 -5.29 7.24 8.64
CA HIS A 131 -3.85 7.48 8.83
C HIS A 131 -3.11 7.37 7.49
N TYR A 132 -2.56 8.49 7.01
CA TYR A 132 -1.65 8.49 5.88
C TYR A 132 -0.27 7.98 6.33
N LEU A 133 0.08 6.76 5.91
CA LEU A 133 1.36 6.14 6.28
C LEU A 133 2.52 7.03 5.86
N ASN A 134 3.48 7.20 6.75
CA ASN A 134 4.72 7.89 6.40
C ASN A 134 5.59 7.04 5.47
N TYR A 135 6.65 7.64 4.92
CA TYR A 135 7.56 6.97 4.00
C TYR A 135 8.09 5.64 4.54
N ASN A 136 8.56 5.63 5.80
CA ASN A 136 9.16 4.43 6.37
C ASN A 136 8.13 3.33 6.64
N GLU A 137 6.92 3.70 7.07
CA GLU A 137 5.81 2.76 7.22
C GLU A 137 5.44 2.09 5.90
N MET A 138 5.41 2.85 4.79
CA MET A 138 5.09 2.31 3.47
C MET A 138 6.16 1.34 2.94
N PHE A 139 7.44 1.62 3.19
CA PHE A 139 8.55 0.93 2.53
C PHE A 139 9.20 -0.14 3.39
N PHE A 140 9.29 0.08 4.67
CA PHE A 140 9.94 -0.82 5.62
C PHE A 140 8.95 -1.41 6.63
N GLY A 141 7.74 -0.87 6.71
CA GLY A 141 6.67 -1.40 7.52
C GLY A 141 5.97 -2.60 6.87
N ALA A 142 5.04 -3.18 7.61
CA ALA A 142 4.15 -4.24 7.13
C ALA A 142 2.72 -3.91 7.56
N THR A 143 1.96 -3.29 6.64
CA THR A 143 0.53 -3.05 6.86
C THR A 143 -0.20 -4.38 6.83
N SER A 144 -0.65 -4.87 8.00
CA SER A 144 -1.31 -6.17 8.14
C SER A 144 -2.64 -6.21 7.39
N VAL A 145 -2.96 -7.37 6.81
CA VAL A 145 -4.27 -7.67 6.23
C VAL A 145 -5.21 -8.37 7.22
N TRP A 146 -4.79 -8.60 8.46
CA TRP A 146 -5.65 -9.17 9.48
C TRP A 146 -6.71 -8.17 9.91
N ASP A 147 -7.95 -8.65 9.98
CA ASP A 147 -9.09 -7.86 10.42
C ASP A 147 -9.36 -6.62 9.53
N VAL A 148 -9.00 -6.75 8.24
CA VAL A 148 -9.30 -5.77 7.20
C VAL A 148 -10.67 -6.08 6.61
N ASP A 149 -11.44 -5.02 6.34
CA ASP A 149 -12.75 -5.09 5.68
C ASP A 149 -12.61 -4.96 4.17
N SER A 150 -11.83 -3.96 3.73
CA SER A 150 -11.58 -3.76 2.31
C SER A 150 -10.22 -3.12 2.03
N ILE A 151 -9.70 -3.36 0.84
CA ILE A 151 -8.54 -2.66 0.27
C ILE A 151 -8.95 -2.13 -1.10
N GLU A 152 -8.84 -0.81 -1.27
CA GLU A 152 -9.12 -0.13 -2.53
C GLU A 152 -7.81 0.38 -3.12
N VAL A 153 -7.50 -0.01 -4.36
CA VAL A 153 -6.27 0.38 -5.06
C VAL A 153 -6.61 1.28 -6.22
N PHE A 154 -6.43 2.57 -6.03
CA PHE A 154 -6.61 3.59 -7.05
C PHE A 154 -5.34 3.77 -7.87
N ARG A 155 -5.50 3.86 -9.19
CA ARG A 155 -4.42 4.12 -10.16
C ARG A 155 -4.64 5.44 -10.87
N GLY A 156 -3.56 6.19 -11.05
CA GLY A 156 -3.61 7.57 -11.52
C GLY A 156 -3.93 8.57 -10.41
N PRO A 157 -3.90 9.88 -10.70
CA PRO A 157 -3.95 10.92 -9.70
C PRO A 157 -5.19 10.90 -8.82
N GLN A 158 -5.00 10.79 -7.52
CA GLN A 158 -6.03 10.92 -6.47
C GLN A 158 -5.84 12.19 -5.63
N THR A 159 -5.10 13.14 -6.15
CA THR A 159 -4.72 14.35 -5.41
C THR A 159 -5.91 15.25 -5.03
N THR A 160 -7.03 15.18 -5.74
CA THR A 160 -8.25 15.92 -5.37
C THR A 160 -8.85 15.40 -4.07
N SER A 161 -8.99 14.09 -3.90
CA SER A 161 -9.58 13.46 -2.70
C SER A 161 -8.54 13.22 -1.60
N GLN A 162 -7.37 12.67 -1.95
CA GLN A 162 -6.35 12.22 -0.99
C GLN A 162 -5.25 13.27 -0.72
N GLY A 163 -5.13 14.31 -1.56
CA GLY A 163 -4.20 15.41 -1.36
C GLY A 163 -2.77 15.13 -1.81
N ALA A 164 -1.81 15.63 -1.06
CA ALA A 164 -0.39 15.44 -1.34
C ALA A 164 0.00 13.96 -1.38
N ASN A 165 1.07 13.63 -2.13
CA ASN A 165 1.59 12.28 -2.26
C ASN A 165 0.63 11.26 -2.90
N ALA A 166 -0.33 11.70 -3.71
CA ALA A 166 -1.29 10.83 -4.40
C ALA A 166 -1.31 11.04 -5.93
N ILE A 167 -0.17 11.44 -6.51
CA ILE A 167 -0.03 11.71 -7.94
C ILE A 167 -0.03 10.42 -8.77
N ALA A 168 0.55 9.33 -8.25
CA ALA A 168 0.56 8.02 -8.91
C ALA A 168 -0.68 7.20 -8.61
N GLY A 169 -1.26 7.37 -7.42
CA GLY A 169 -2.41 6.61 -6.94
C GLY A 169 -2.55 6.65 -5.43
N ALA A 170 -3.50 5.88 -4.93
CA ALA A 170 -3.74 5.71 -3.50
C ALA A 170 -4.17 4.28 -3.18
N ILE A 171 -3.80 3.78 -2.02
CA ILE A 171 -4.25 2.50 -1.47
C ILE A 171 -4.99 2.82 -0.18
N ILE A 172 -6.29 2.53 -0.14
CA ILE A 172 -7.13 2.75 1.02
C ILE A 172 -7.37 1.41 1.68
N VAL A 173 -7.07 1.32 2.95
CA VAL A 173 -7.22 0.12 3.76
C VAL A 173 -8.22 0.42 4.87
N ASN A 174 -9.39 -0.15 4.77
CA ASN A 174 -10.43 -0.06 5.78
C ASN A 174 -10.40 -1.30 6.66
N THR A 175 -10.28 -1.13 7.95
CA THR A 175 -10.32 -2.25 8.90
C THR A 175 -11.69 -2.35 9.55
N LYS A 176 -12.05 -3.56 9.98
CA LYS A 176 -13.36 -3.81 10.57
C LYS A 176 -13.64 -2.92 11.79
N ASP A 177 -14.86 -2.43 11.88
CA ASP A 177 -15.33 -1.63 13.00
C ASP A 177 -15.85 -2.50 14.15
N PRO A 178 -15.99 -1.95 15.37
CA PRO A 178 -16.63 -2.62 16.48
C PRO A 178 -18.09 -3.00 16.17
N THR A 179 -18.50 -4.17 16.64
CA THR A 179 -19.86 -4.70 16.48
C THR A 179 -20.59 -4.74 17.80
N PHE A 180 -21.91 -4.57 17.80
CA PHE A 180 -22.75 -4.71 18.99
C PHE A 180 -23.19 -6.16 19.25
N THR A 181 -22.82 -7.08 18.36
CA THR A 181 -22.91 -8.53 18.58
C THR A 181 -21.53 -9.07 18.91
N PRO A 182 -21.38 -9.89 19.97
CA PRO A 182 -20.10 -10.50 20.27
C PRO A 182 -19.60 -11.35 19.12
N GLU A 183 -18.37 -11.14 18.69
CA GLU A 183 -17.69 -11.94 17.69
C GLU A 183 -16.22 -12.09 18.02
N ALA A 184 -15.62 -13.19 17.56
CA ALA A 184 -14.19 -13.43 17.64
C ALA A 184 -13.70 -14.12 16.37
N ALA A 185 -12.47 -13.84 15.99
CA ALA A 185 -11.78 -14.49 14.88
C ALA A 185 -10.35 -14.84 15.29
N TYR A 186 -9.83 -15.96 14.80
CA TYR A 186 -8.46 -16.37 15.05
C TYR A 186 -7.83 -17.01 13.82
N GLN A 187 -6.51 -16.95 13.75
CA GLN A 187 -5.69 -17.64 12.75
C GLN A 187 -4.36 -18.07 13.38
N ALA A 188 -3.92 -19.28 13.02
CA ALA A 188 -2.56 -19.75 13.31
C ALA A 188 -2.01 -20.46 12.08
N GLU A 189 -0.77 -20.15 11.68
CA GLU A 189 -0.16 -20.63 10.46
C GLU A 189 1.33 -20.91 10.68
N ILE A 190 1.84 -21.94 10.00
CA ILE A 190 3.25 -22.26 9.89
C ILE A 190 3.60 -22.64 8.45
N GLY A 191 4.83 -22.38 8.03
CA GLY A 191 5.26 -22.69 6.66
C GLY A 191 6.77 -22.67 6.45
N SER A 192 7.18 -22.65 5.19
CA SER A 192 8.58 -22.59 4.77
C SER A 192 9.29 -21.38 5.34
N TYR A 193 10.63 -21.47 5.45
CA TYR A 193 11.46 -20.41 6.05
C TYR A 193 11.06 -20.06 7.47
N HIS A 194 10.65 -21.05 8.26
CA HIS A 194 10.12 -20.88 9.61
C HIS A 194 9.03 -19.82 9.71
N SER A 195 8.27 -19.65 8.61
CA SER A 195 7.16 -18.70 8.62
C SER A 195 6.13 -19.13 9.66
N ARG A 196 5.64 -18.13 10.38
CA ARG A 196 4.65 -18.29 11.45
C ARG A 196 3.76 -17.08 11.51
N ARG A 197 2.49 -17.29 11.70
CA ARG A 197 1.49 -16.24 11.93
C ARG A 197 0.55 -16.66 13.04
N SER A 198 0.20 -15.71 13.89
CA SER A 198 -0.78 -15.87 14.96
C SER A 198 -1.60 -14.61 15.09
N SER A 199 -2.91 -14.73 14.89
CA SER A 199 -3.80 -13.58 14.83
C SER A 199 -5.05 -13.84 15.66
N LEU A 200 -5.56 -12.78 16.31
CA LEU A 200 -6.79 -12.78 17.09
C LEU A 200 -7.53 -11.47 16.89
N ALA A 201 -8.83 -11.52 16.75
CA ALA A 201 -9.70 -10.37 16.82
C ALA A 201 -10.91 -10.70 17.70
N VAL A 202 -11.33 -9.75 18.52
CA VAL A 202 -12.53 -9.85 19.33
C VAL A 202 -13.30 -8.54 19.26
N SER A 203 -14.62 -8.60 19.21
CA SER A 203 -15.50 -7.44 19.16
C SER A 203 -16.77 -7.70 19.94
N GLY A 204 -17.40 -6.64 20.45
CA GLY A 204 -18.69 -6.75 21.13
C GLY A 204 -19.08 -5.50 21.90
N PRO A 205 -20.31 -5.48 22.44
CA PRO A 205 -20.82 -4.37 23.23
C PRO A 205 -20.06 -4.24 24.55
N LEU A 206 -19.72 -3.01 24.91
CA LEU A 206 -19.11 -2.64 26.20
C LEU A 206 -20.13 -1.97 27.12
N LEU A 207 -21.08 -1.20 26.58
CA LEU A 207 -22.13 -0.54 27.30
C LEU A 207 -23.44 -0.56 26.49
N GLY A 208 -24.23 -1.58 26.64
CA GLY A 208 -25.51 -1.74 25.96
C GLY A 208 -25.35 -1.65 24.44
N GLU A 209 -26.21 -0.83 23.83
CA GLU A 209 -26.18 -0.53 22.38
C GLU A 209 -25.46 0.79 22.06
N ASP A 210 -24.94 1.48 23.08
CA ASP A 210 -24.32 2.79 22.91
C ASP A 210 -22.81 2.71 22.67
N LEU A 211 -22.12 1.70 23.22
CA LEU A 211 -20.66 1.58 23.10
C LEU A 211 -20.25 0.15 22.79
N ALA A 212 -19.51 0.01 21.71
CA ALA A 212 -18.87 -1.24 21.31
C ALA A 212 -17.34 -1.09 21.23
N GLY A 213 -16.64 -2.20 21.40
CA GLY A 213 -15.19 -2.26 21.31
C GLY A 213 -14.71 -3.39 20.41
N ARG A 214 -13.55 -3.19 19.76
CA ARG A 214 -12.86 -4.20 18.98
C ARG A 214 -11.37 -4.17 19.29
N LEU A 215 -10.77 -5.36 19.45
CA LEU A 215 -9.33 -5.54 19.60
C LEU A 215 -8.86 -6.54 18.56
N ALA A 216 -7.85 -6.19 17.77
CA ALA A 216 -7.20 -7.07 16.82
C ALA A 216 -5.69 -7.10 17.07
N VAL A 217 -5.10 -8.30 17.05
CA VAL A 217 -3.67 -8.52 17.18
C VAL A 217 -3.24 -9.48 16.08
N ASP A 218 -2.16 -9.15 15.37
CA ASP A 218 -1.56 -9.99 14.33
C ASP A 218 -0.05 -9.99 14.49
N TYR A 219 0.52 -11.17 14.69
CA TYR A 219 1.95 -11.40 14.66
C TYR A 219 2.30 -12.27 13.47
N SER A 220 3.26 -11.83 12.65
CA SER A 220 3.83 -12.60 11.57
C SER A 220 5.35 -12.53 11.58
N GLY A 221 6.00 -13.61 11.14
CA GLY A 221 7.45 -13.65 11.02
C GLY A 221 7.92 -14.75 10.11
N ARG A 222 9.09 -14.57 9.50
CA ARG A 222 9.81 -15.59 8.73
C ARG A 222 11.30 -15.27 8.66
N ASP A 223 12.10 -16.26 8.39
CA ASP A 223 13.50 -16.05 8.05
C ASP A 223 13.62 -15.52 6.62
N THR A 224 14.76 -14.91 6.30
CA THR A 224 15.10 -14.60 4.91
C THR A 224 15.35 -15.90 4.11
N PHE A 225 15.05 -15.88 2.81
CA PHE A 225 15.36 -16.98 1.91
C PHE A 225 16.75 -16.83 1.23
N ILE A 226 17.50 -15.77 1.58
CA ILE A 226 18.84 -15.54 1.04
C ILE A 226 19.88 -16.18 1.96
N ASP A 227 20.80 -16.95 1.38
CA ASP A 227 21.97 -17.47 2.08
C ASP A 227 23.17 -16.52 1.89
N TYR A 228 23.67 -15.99 3.01
CA TYR A 228 24.85 -15.13 3.01
C TYR A 228 26.11 -16.00 3.08
N ASP A 229 26.75 -16.23 1.93
CA ASP A 229 27.86 -17.17 1.72
C ASP A 229 29.24 -16.54 1.97
N ASN A 230 29.36 -15.23 2.11
CA ASN A 230 30.62 -14.57 2.38
C ASN A 230 31.17 -14.97 3.76
N PRO A 231 32.41 -15.51 3.85
CA PRO A 231 33.00 -15.93 5.14
C PRO A 231 33.20 -14.75 6.11
N ASN A 232 33.24 -13.53 5.60
CA ASN A 232 33.34 -12.32 6.42
C ASN A 232 31.98 -11.68 6.71
N PHE A 233 30.86 -12.33 6.38
CA PHE A 233 29.53 -11.83 6.70
C PHE A 233 29.38 -11.70 8.22
N GLN A 234 29.04 -10.53 8.68
CA GLN A 234 28.90 -10.21 10.10
C GLN A 234 27.54 -10.69 10.61
N ARG A 235 27.40 -11.99 10.80
CA ARG A 235 26.16 -12.61 11.31
C ARG A 235 25.83 -12.07 12.70
N GLY A 236 24.56 -11.72 12.93
CA GLY A 236 24.09 -11.20 14.21
C GLY A 236 24.40 -9.75 14.49
N SER A 237 25.02 -9.00 13.55
CA SER A 237 25.24 -7.57 13.66
C SER A 237 23.98 -6.74 13.32
N SER A 238 23.07 -7.33 12.57
CA SER A 238 21.73 -6.84 12.25
C SER A 238 20.79 -8.03 12.12
N ASP A 239 19.49 -7.80 12.30
CA ASP A 239 18.50 -8.86 12.27
C ASP A 239 17.99 -9.07 10.84
N GLN A 240 18.21 -10.25 10.28
CA GLN A 240 17.84 -10.59 8.91
C GLN A 240 16.43 -11.20 8.79
N ASP A 241 15.72 -11.36 9.90
CA ASP A 241 14.39 -11.94 9.90
C ASP A 241 13.32 -10.87 9.65
N PHE A 242 12.25 -11.28 8.97
CA PHE A 242 11.05 -10.47 8.86
C PHE A 242 10.17 -10.72 10.07
N ARG A 243 9.79 -9.68 10.77
CA ARG A 243 8.83 -9.71 11.87
C ARG A 243 7.90 -8.53 11.82
N ALA A 244 6.64 -8.74 12.13
CA ALA A 244 5.65 -7.70 12.30
C ALA A 244 4.69 -8.06 13.43
N LEU A 245 4.51 -7.13 14.36
CA LEU A 245 3.44 -7.14 15.35
C LEU A 245 2.53 -5.95 15.07
N ASN A 246 1.27 -6.23 14.82
CA ASN A 246 0.24 -5.22 14.63
C ASN A 246 -0.82 -5.38 15.73
N LEU A 247 -1.09 -4.31 16.45
CA LEU A 247 -2.15 -4.24 17.44
C LEU A 247 -3.07 -3.09 17.06
N ARG A 248 -4.38 -3.31 17.09
CA ARG A 248 -5.39 -2.28 16.86
C ARG A 248 -6.52 -2.43 17.85
N ALA A 249 -6.88 -1.32 18.49
CA ALA A 249 -8.02 -1.21 19.39
C ALA A 249 -8.95 -0.11 18.87
N LYS A 250 -10.24 -0.42 18.73
CA LYS A 250 -11.27 0.54 18.33
C LYS A 250 -12.37 0.61 19.38
N LEU A 251 -12.90 1.81 19.60
CA LEU A 251 -14.12 2.08 20.36
C LEU A 251 -15.09 2.80 19.44
N LEU A 252 -16.31 2.33 19.36
CA LEU A 252 -17.41 2.94 18.62
C LEU A 252 -18.50 3.36 19.60
N TRP A 253 -18.79 4.65 19.64
CA TRP A 253 -19.80 5.24 20.52
C TRP A 253 -20.93 5.86 19.70
N LEU A 254 -22.14 5.29 19.85
CA LEU A 254 -23.38 5.71 19.22
C LEU A 254 -24.40 6.07 20.32
N PRO A 255 -24.28 7.27 20.92
CA PRO A 255 -25.11 7.60 22.10
C PRO A 255 -26.59 7.73 21.73
N SER A 256 -27.44 6.90 22.32
CA SER A 256 -28.89 6.97 22.13
C SER A 256 -29.48 8.32 22.57
N SER A 257 -28.78 9.05 23.44
CA SER A 257 -29.16 10.39 23.90
C SER A 257 -28.89 11.51 22.91
N ILE A 258 -28.07 11.25 21.87
CA ILE A 258 -27.72 12.22 20.80
C ILE A 258 -27.86 11.49 19.46
N PRO A 259 -29.08 11.35 18.93
CA PRO A 259 -29.29 10.69 17.65
C PRO A 259 -28.46 11.34 16.54
N GLY A 260 -27.92 10.51 15.62
CA GLY A 260 -27.09 10.98 14.52
C GLY A 260 -25.61 11.19 14.88
N LEU A 261 -25.21 11.16 16.16
CA LEU A 261 -23.81 11.23 16.55
C LEU A 261 -23.16 9.85 16.51
N GLU A 262 -22.06 9.76 15.77
CA GLU A 262 -21.13 8.64 15.78
C GLU A 262 -19.73 9.15 16.14
N THR A 263 -19.10 8.47 17.11
CA THR A 263 -17.71 8.76 17.48
C THR A 263 -16.92 7.46 17.50
N LYS A 264 -15.81 7.44 16.79
CA LYS A 264 -14.91 6.28 16.73
C LYS A 264 -13.51 6.69 17.14
N PHE A 265 -12.95 6.00 18.12
CA PHE A 265 -11.56 6.13 18.51
C PHE A 265 -10.79 4.89 18.11
N THR A 266 -9.70 5.06 17.35
CA THR A 266 -8.80 3.99 16.94
C THR A 266 -7.41 4.26 17.48
N TYR A 267 -6.84 3.27 18.16
CA TYR A 267 -5.42 3.23 18.50
C TYR A 267 -4.77 2.05 17.79
N SER A 268 -3.63 2.28 17.15
CA SER A 268 -2.82 1.23 16.54
C SER A 268 -1.36 1.33 16.95
N HIS A 269 -0.74 0.17 17.13
CA HIS A 269 0.68 -0.01 17.36
C HIS A 269 1.22 -1.00 16.34
N ASN A 270 2.29 -0.62 15.67
CA ASN A 270 2.99 -1.44 14.68
C ASN A 270 4.47 -1.49 15.04
N ASP A 271 5.00 -2.70 15.26
CA ASP A 271 6.42 -2.98 15.46
C ASP A 271 6.89 -3.92 14.36
N THR A 272 7.91 -3.54 13.61
CA THR A 272 8.41 -4.31 12.48
C THR A 272 9.93 -4.37 12.44
N ASN A 273 10.44 -5.51 11.96
CA ASN A 273 11.84 -5.67 11.57
C ASN A 273 11.94 -6.34 10.21
N ARG A 274 12.88 -5.89 9.38
CA ARG A 274 13.22 -6.57 8.11
C ARG A 274 14.64 -6.21 7.66
N PRO A 275 15.30 -7.07 6.86
CA PRO A 275 16.50 -6.66 6.12
C PRO A 275 16.16 -5.59 5.09
N THR A 276 17.17 -4.80 4.68
CA THR A 276 17.00 -3.79 3.64
C THR A 276 16.44 -4.41 2.34
N GLN A 277 16.92 -5.58 1.96
CA GLN A 277 16.46 -6.29 0.75
C GLN A 277 16.72 -7.79 0.85
N GLU A 278 15.97 -8.57 0.08
CA GLU A 278 16.27 -9.98 -0.22
C GLU A 278 16.81 -10.05 -1.64
N ALA A 279 18.12 -9.89 -1.79
CA ALA A 279 18.80 -9.91 -3.06
C ALA A 279 19.86 -11.00 -3.12
N ALA A 280 20.14 -11.51 -4.30
CA ALA A 280 21.15 -12.51 -4.58
C ALA A 280 22.29 -11.91 -5.42
N SER A 281 23.51 -12.43 -5.22
CA SER A 281 24.65 -12.26 -6.13
C SER A 281 24.56 -13.24 -7.30
N ALA A 282 25.20 -12.95 -8.41
CA ALA A 282 25.26 -13.90 -9.54
C ALA A 282 26.03 -15.20 -9.13
N PRO A 283 25.52 -16.41 -9.47
CA PRO A 283 24.33 -16.68 -10.27
C PRO A 283 23.03 -16.63 -9.43
N PHE A 284 22.16 -15.68 -9.71
CA PHE A 284 21.01 -15.26 -8.90
C PHE A 284 20.06 -16.39 -8.45
N HIS A 285 19.86 -17.41 -9.30
CA HIS A 285 18.94 -18.53 -9.02
C HIS A 285 19.35 -19.38 -7.82
N LYS A 286 20.59 -19.25 -7.33
CA LYS A 286 21.04 -19.95 -6.13
C LYS A 286 20.54 -19.32 -4.83
N LEU A 287 20.12 -18.03 -4.89
CA LEU A 287 19.68 -17.25 -3.73
C LEU A 287 20.79 -17.07 -2.68
N GLU A 288 22.04 -17.05 -3.14
CA GLU A 288 23.24 -16.78 -2.33
C GLU A 288 23.64 -15.28 -2.47
N HIS A 289 24.14 -14.67 -1.42
CA HIS A 289 24.60 -13.28 -1.46
C HIS A 289 25.99 -13.14 -0.81
N SER A 290 26.94 -12.64 -1.58
CA SER A 290 28.35 -12.53 -1.16
C SER A 290 28.70 -11.21 -0.43
N THR A 291 27.71 -10.48 0.07
CA THR A 291 27.95 -9.25 0.87
C THR A 291 28.62 -9.59 2.21
N THR A 292 29.33 -8.62 2.76
CA THR A 292 29.88 -8.72 4.12
C THR A 292 28.88 -8.26 5.21
N THR A 293 27.86 -7.49 4.83
CA THR A 293 26.82 -6.97 5.74
C THR A 293 25.51 -6.79 5.01
N MET A 294 24.39 -6.95 5.71
CA MET A 294 23.06 -6.57 5.26
C MET A 294 22.38 -5.78 6.39
N PRO A 295 22.14 -4.48 6.19
CA PRO A 295 21.44 -3.69 7.21
C PRO A 295 20.00 -4.13 7.40
N SER A 296 19.49 -4.02 8.64
CA SER A 296 18.09 -4.19 8.98
C SER A 296 17.42 -2.86 9.31
N TRP A 297 16.10 -2.87 9.26
CA TRP A 297 15.22 -1.74 9.59
C TRP A 297 14.27 -2.18 10.68
N GLU A 298 14.40 -1.54 11.82
CA GLU A 298 13.51 -1.70 12.97
C GLU A 298 12.61 -0.46 13.03
N GLN A 299 11.31 -0.67 13.15
CA GLN A 299 10.34 0.42 13.17
C GLN A 299 9.28 0.17 14.23
N ASP A 300 8.99 1.21 15.01
CA ASP A 300 7.89 1.30 15.96
C ASP A 300 7.02 2.50 15.59
N THR A 301 5.71 2.29 15.44
CA THR A 301 4.76 3.37 15.16
C THR A 301 3.53 3.22 16.03
N ASN A 302 3.12 4.34 16.64
CA ASN A 302 1.93 4.47 17.46
C ASN A 302 1.03 5.54 16.85
N THR A 303 -0.22 5.19 16.52
CA THR A 303 -1.18 6.08 15.89
C THR A 303 -2.49 6.11 16.70
N SER A 304 -3.01 7.30 16.91
CA SER A 304 -4.33 7.55 17.49
C SER A 304 -5.18 8.34 16.52
N ILE A 305 -6.40 7.89 16.27
CA ILE A 305 -7.37 8.53 15.37
C ILE A 305 -8.67 8.72 16.14
N LEU A 306 -9.24 9.90 16.04
CA LEU A 306 -10.57 10.22 16.53
C LEU A 306 -11.44 10.67 15.36
N ASP A 307 -12.44 9.88 15.02
CA ASP A 307 -13.47 10.19 14.04
C ASP A 307 -14.73 10.65 14.75
N VAL A 308 -15.33 11.72 14.28
CA VAL A 308 -16.62 12.22 14.73
C VAL A 308 -17.48 12.48 13.50
N ALA A 309 -18.61 11.81 13.41
CA ALA A 309 -19.62 12.03 12.39
C ALA A 309 -20.93 12.49 13.05
N TYR A 310 -21.62 13.39 12.41
CA TYR A 310 -22.92 13.85 12.86
C TYR A 310 -23.89 13.99 11.70
N ASP A 311 -24.94 13.17 11.69
CA ASP A 311 -26.02 13.22 10.71
C ASP A 311 -27.09 14.22 11.18
N LEU A 312 -27.37 15.22 10.36
CA LEU A 312 -28.34 16.27 10.65
C LEU A 312 -29.80 15.91 10.26
N ASP A 313 -30.07 14.66 9.86
CA ASP A 313 -31.36 14.13 9.41
C ASP A 313 -32.00 14.90 8.23
N ASN A 314 -31.25 15.75 7.53
CA ASN A 314 -31.70 16.54 6.38
C ASN A 314 -30.85 16.29 5.13
N GLY A 315 -30.16 15.16 5.06
CA GLY A 315 -29.23 14.79 3.99
C GLY A 315 -27.86 15.46 4.10
N ILE A 316 -27.57 16.11 5.23
CA ILE A 316 -26.26 16.73 5.51
C ILE A 316 -25.58 15.96 6.63
N LYS A 317 -24.33 15.52 6.38
CA LYS A 317 -23.49 14.90 7.39
C LYS A 317 -22.21 15.68 7.58
N LEU A 318 -21.80 15.86 8.82
CA LEU A 318 -20.56 16.51 9.22
C LEU A 318 -19.57 15.46 9.64
N PHE A 319 -18.33 15.57 9.19
CA PHE A 319 -17.25 14.67 9.55
C PHE A 319 -16.04 15.46 10.05
N ASN A 320 -15.43 14.97 11.11
CA ASN A 320 -14.12 15.42 11.56
C ASN A 320 -13.27 14.22 11.92
N GLN A 321 -12.06 14.18 11.39
CA GLN A 321 -11.04 13.20 11.76
C GLN A 321 -9.82 13.92 12.27
N THR A 322 -9.39 13.60 13.48
CA THR A 322 -8.15 14.08 14.07
C THR A 322 -7.22 12.90 14.29
N GLN A 323 -5.98 13.03 13.83
CA GLN A 323 -4.99 11.97 13.93
C GLN A 323 -3.69 12.50 14.53
N TYR A 324 -3.04 11.66 15.33
CA TYR A 324 -1.70 11.87 15.84
C TYR A 324 -0.89 10.58 15.77
N SER A 325 0.33 10.64 15.21
CA SER A 325 1.23 9.50 15.15
C SER A 325 2.65 9.84 15.60
N LEU A 326 3.28 8.84 16.21
CA LEU A 326 4.68 8.83 16.61
C LEU A 326 5.34 7.63 15.95
N SER A 327 6.42 7.86 15.18
CA SER A 327 7.19 6.80 14.53
C SER A 327 8.66 6.93 14.90
N SER A 328 9.29 5.80 15.18
CA SER A 328 10.72 5.65 15.45
C SER A 328 11.25 4.57 14.52
N VAL A 329 12.32 4.89 13.78
CA VAL A 329 12.93 3.99 12.80
C VAL A 329 14.43 3.93 13.05
N HIS A 330 14.95 2.72 13.16
CA HIS A 330 16.37 2.45 13.31
C HIS A 330 16.87 1.62 12.13
N ARG A 331 17.82 2.16 11.38
CA ARG A 331 18.58 1.37 10.42
C ARG A 331 19.85 0.87 11.10
N VAL A 332 19.91 -0.43 11.30
CA VAL A 332 21.02 -1.10 12.01
C VAL A 332 21.99 -1.67 10.99
N THR A 333 23.28 -1.34 11.12
CA THR A 333 24.35 -1.88 10.27
C THR A 333 25.33 -2.71 11.10
N GLY A 334 26.18 -3.48 10.43
CA GLY A 334 27.14 -4.37 11.11
C GLY A 334 28.25 -3.65 11.86
N ALA A 335 28.56 -2.41 11.50
CA ALA A 335 29.59 -1.62 12.15
C ALA A 335 29.27 -0.14 12.06
N ALA A 336 29.69 0.62 13.07
CA ALA A 336 29.50 2.07 13.13
C ALA A 336 30.11 2.78 11.93
N GLY A 337 29.40 3.78 11.39
CA GLY A 337 29.83 4.55 10.22
C GLY A 337 29.52 3.91 8.86
N GLN A 338 28.80 2.80 8.84
CA GLN A 338 28.35 2.11 7.62
C GLN A 338 26.92 2.49 7.23
N GLY A 339 26.35 3.53 7.83
CA GLY A 339 25.04 4.04 7.51
C GLY A 339 23.95 3.70 8.54
N ASP A 340 24.34 3.55 9.81
CA ASP A 340 23.36 3.52 10.90
C ASP A 340 22.55 4.80 10.89
N ALA A 341 21.25 4.70 11.07
CA ALA A 341 20.36 5.85 11.06
C ALA A 341 19.29 5.74 12.14
N ASP A 342 18.95 6.89 12.72
CA ASP A 342 17.84 7.08 13.63
C ASP A 342 16.91 8.14 13.04
N ILE A 343 15.64 7.80 12.88
CA ILE A 343 14.61 8.70 12.36
C ILE A 343 13.46 8.73 13.36
N ARG A 344 13.09 9.91 13.82
CA ARG A 344 11.93 10.11 14.70
C ARG A 344 10.96 11.06 14.05
N GLN A 345 9.74 10.63 13.87
CA GLN A 345 8.71 11.43 13.22
C GLN A 345 7.49 11.60 14.13
N LYS A 346 6.96 12.82 14.14
CA LYS A 346 5.69 13.19 14.75
C LYS A 346 4.80 13.76 13.66
N ASN A 347 3.58 13.27 13.57
CA ASN A 347 2.59 13.81 12.65
C ASN A 347 1.30 14.10 13.42
N ALA A 348 0.73 15.27 13.17
CA ALA A 348 -0.60 15.64 13.60
C ALA A 348 -1.40 16.11 12.40
N SER A 349 -2.60 15.57 12.19
CA SER A 349 -3.47 15.99 11.10
C SER A 349 -4.91 16.13 11.54
N ASN A 350 -5.64 16.99 10.85
CA ASN A 350 -7.09 17.16 10.99
C ASN A 350 -7.71 17.30 9.60
N GLU A 351 -8.80 16.58 9.40
CA GLU A 351 -9.67 16.71 8.25
C GLU A 351 -11.09 16.96 8.73
N SER A 352 -11.72 17.98 8.18
CA SER A 352 -13.13 18.29 8.42
C SER A 352 -13.82 18.40 7.07
N HIS A 353 -14.93 17.68 6.90
CA HIS A 353 -15.72 17.81 5.69
C HIS A 353 -17.21 17.67 5.97
N ILE A 354 -17.99 18.17 5.06
CA ILE A 354 -19.43 18.07 5.02
C ILE A 354 -19.83 17.32 3.75
N THR A 355 -20.75 16.38 3.86
CA THR A 355 -21.42 15.75 2.71
C THR A 355 -22.88 16.18 2.68
N PHE A 356 -23.45 16.22 1.47
CA PHE A 356 -24.85 16.54 1.27
C PHE A 356 -25.42 15.77 0.08
N GLY A 357 -26.70 15.41 0.20
CA GLY A 357 -27.40 14.59 -0.77
C GLY A 357 -26.93 13.14 -0.82
N GLU A 358 -27.72 12.29 -1.42
CA GLU A 358 -27.44 10.87 -1.65
C GLU A 358 -27.08 10.61 -3.12
N GLN A 359 -26.61 9.41 -3.44
CA GLN A 359 -26.20 9.05 -4.80
C GLN A 359 -27.34 9.18 -5.82
N GLU A 360 -28.58 8.93 -5.40
CA GLU A 360 -29.77 9.01 -6.22
C GLU A 360 -30.33 10.43 -6.37
N ASP A 361 -29.82 11.41 -5.60
CA ASP A 361 -30.26 12.79 -5.69
C ASP A 361 -29.81 13.46 -6.98
N VAL A 362 -30.52 14.52 -7.39
CA VAL A 362 -30.12 15.34 -8.55
C VAL A 362 -28.77 16.00 -8.31
N VAL A 363 -28.53 16.41 -7.07
CA VAL A 363 -27.27 17.04 -6.64
C VAL A 363 -26.81 16.41 -5.35
N SER A 364 -25.60 15.91 -5.33
CA SER A 364 -24.91 15.47 -4.12
C SER A 364 -23.45 15.90 -4.16
N GLY A 365 -22.80 15.91 -3.03
CA GLY A 365 -21.41 16.31 -3.02
C GLY A 365 -20.80 16.43 -1.63
N MET A 366 -19.59 16.93 -1.61
CA MET A 366 -18.86 17.18 -0.39
C MET A 366 -17.95 18.40 -0.50
N GLY A 367 -17.56 18.95 0.66
CA GLY A 367 -16.55 20.01 0.73
C GLY A 367 -15.82 19.96 2.07
N GLY A 368 -14.53 20.23 2.08
CA GLY A 368 -13.76 20.08 3.30
C GLY A 368 -12.40 20.75 3.31
N LEU A 369 -11.77 20.65 4.47
CA LEU A 369 -10.46 21.20 4.80
C LEU A 369 -9.58 20.05 5.34
N TYR A 370 -8.31 20.08 4.97
CA TYR A 370 -7.27 19.20 5.51
C TYR A 370 -6.08 20.04 5.95
N TYR A 371 -5.54 19.72 7.11
CA TYR A 371 -4.26 20.26 7.59
C TYR A 371 -3.44 19.15 8.23
N ALA A 372 -2.14 19.14 7.92
CA ALA A 372 -1.20 18.26 8.59
C ALA A 372 0.10 18.99 8.89
N HIS A 373 0.68 18.69 10.05
CA HIS A 373 2.00 19.14 10.48
C HIS A 373 2.85 17.92 10.82
N THR A 374 3.98 17.77 10.12
CA THR A 374 4.93 16.68 10.31
C THR A 374 6.28 17.23 10.70
N LYS A 375 6.84 16.74 11.80
CA LYS A 375 8.22 17.02 12.21
C LYS A 375 9.02 15.73 12.23
N THR A 376 10.20 15.74 11.59
CA THR A 376 11.12 14.60 11.54
C THR A 376 12.51 15.04 11.96
N ASP A 377 13.07 14.36 12.96
CA ASP A 377 14.46 14.47 13.37
C ASP A 377 15.20 13.23 12.82
N GLU A 378 16.29 13.43 12.08
CA GLU A 378 16.99 12.37 11.38
C GLU A 378 18.49 12.46 11.57
N THR A 379 19.12 11.33 11.89
CA THR A 379 20.59 11.18 11.94
C THR A 379 21.02 10.01 11.07
N LEU A 380 22.14 10.18 10.37
CA LEU A 380 22.79 9.15 9.57
C LEU A 380 24.28 9.14 9.86
N ASN A 381 24.80 8.01 10.32
CA ASN A 381 26.25 7.81 10.51
C ASN A 381 26.83 7.02 9.33
N LEU A 382 27.15 7.74 8.25
CA LEU A 382 27.82 7.20 7.06
C LEU A 382 29.11 7.96 6.80
N ARG A 383 30.25 7.35 7.12
CA ARG A 383 31.59 7.99 7.07
C ARG A 383 31.68 9.26 7.94
N GLY A 384 30.83 9.35 8.95
CA GLY A 384 30.65 10.47 9.86
C GLY A 384 29.17 10.83 9.99
N LEU A 385 28.86 11.65 10.99
CA LEU A 385 27.49 11.99 11.35
C LEU A 385 26.92 13.08 10.43
N SER A 386 25.78 12.80 9.83
CA SER A 386 24.89 13.78 9.18
C SER A 386 23.62 13.89 10.03
N ALA A 387 23.05 15.08 10.15
CA ALA A 387 21.82 15.31 10.90
C ALA A 387 20.94 16.33 10.19
N PHE A 388 19.63 16.05 10.19
CA PHE A 388 18.61 16.88 9.54
C PHE A 388 17.38 16.99 10.41
N ASP A 389 16.77 18.17 10.37
CA ASP A 389 15.47 18.51 10.95
C ASP A 389 14.52 18.88 9.80
N ASP A 390 13.41 18.15 9.66
CA ASP A 390 12.39 18.41 8.67
C ASP A 390 11.11 18.92 9.32
N THR A 391 10.51 19.93 8.73
CA THR A 391 9.13 20.33 9.00
C THR A 391 8.34 20.37 7.70
N LYS A 392 7.20 19.69 7.67
CA LYS A 392 6.27 19.72 6.54
C LYS A 392 4.90 20.15 7.04
N GLU A 393 4.31 21.12 6.34
CA GLU A 393 2.94 21.57 6.56
C GLU A 393 2.16 21.38 5.26
N ASN A 394 1.06 20.66 5.34
CA ASN A 394 0.18 20.40 4.21
C ASN A 394 -1.19 21.01 4.50
N PHE A 395 -1.68 21.87 3.61
CA PHE A 395 -3.02 22.46 3.67
C PHE A 395 -3.78 22.12 2.39
N GLY A 396 -5.02 21.69 2.54
CA GLY A 396 -5.93 21.41 1.41
C GLY A 396 -7.32 21.95 1.66
N LEU A 397 -7.84 22.71 0.69
CA LEU A 397 -9.26 23.06 0.59
C LEU A 397 -9.82 22.29 -0.60
N PHE A 398 -10.83 21.45 -0.41
CA PHE A 398 -11.32 20.56 -1.45
C PHE A 398 -12.84 20.48 -1.47
N GLY A 399 -13.39 20.09 -2.61
CA GLY A 399 -14.79 19.78 -2.77
C GLY A 399 -15.07 19.01 -4.05
N GLU A 400 -16.13 18.26 -4.05
CA GLU A 400 -16.63 17.50 -5.20
C GLU A 400 -18.15 17.64 -5.27
N LEU A 401 -18.67 17.85 -6.47
CA LEU A 401 -20.09 17.99 -6.76
C LEU A 401 -20.48 16.98 -7.84
N HIS A 402 -21.57 16.27 -7.61
CA HIS A 402 -22.22 15.38 -8.55
C HIS A 402 -23.54 15.98 -8.95
N TYR A 403 -23.74 16.10 -10.25
CA TYR A 403 -24.95 16.64 -10.84
C TYR A 403 -25.51 15.65 -11.86
N ARG A 404 -26.68 15.09 -11.56
CA ARG A 404 -27.41 14.22 -12.46
C ARG A 404 -28.17 15.08 -13.48
N LEU A 405 -27.52 15.29 -14.63
CA LEU A 405 -28.04 16.10 -15.73
C LEU A 405 -29.34 15.56 -16.29
N THR A 406 -29.43 14.23 -16.36
CA THR A 406 -30.62 13.44 -16.75
C THR A 406 -30.58 12.11 -16.02
N GLU A 407 -31.58 11.27 -16.17
CA GLU A 407 -31.57 9.89 -15.64
C GLU A 407 -30.37 9.04 -16.12
N ARG A 408 -29.73 9.43 -17.22
CA ARG A 408 -28.61 8.70 -17.82
C ARG A 408 -27.26 9.42 -17.74
N TRP A 409 -27.24 10.73 -17.60
CA TRP A 409 -26.03 11.51 -17.61
C TRP A 409 -25.72 12.08 -16.23
N THR A 410 -24.56 11.79 -15.73
CA THR A 410 -24.01 12.33 -14.47
C THR A 410 -22.71 13.05 -14.74
N LEU A 411 -22.66 14.33 -14.35
CA LEU A 411 -21.46 15.16 -14.34
C LEU A 411 -20.90 15.18 -12.92
N SER A 412 -19.63 14.85 -12.75
CA SER A 412 -18.92 15.01 -11.47
C SER A 412 -17.80 16.00 -11.65
N THR A 413 -17.69 16.96 -10.73
CA THR A 413 -16.63 17.98 -10.75
C THR A 413 -16.00 18.08 -9.37
N GLY A 414 -14.68 18.00 -9.32
CA GLY A 414 -13.91 18.14 -8.10
C GLY A 414 -12.85 19.24 -8.25
N LEU A 415 -12.53 19.90 -7.17
CA LEU A 415 -11.48 20.91 -7.11
C LEU A 415 -10.77 20.83 -5.76
N ARG A 416 -9.45 20.90 -5.78
CA ARG A 416 -8.63 21.08 -4.58
C ARG A 416 -7.63 22.21 -4.78
N TYR A 417 -7.53 23.07 -3.80
CA TYR A 417 -6.36 23.92 -3.60
C TYR A 417 -5.46 23.24 -2.59
N GLN A 418 -4.23 22.98 -2.99
CA GLN A 418 -3.20 22.35 -2.16
C GLN A 418 -2.07 23.33 -1.93
N GLN A 419 -1.56 23.42 -0.69
CA GLN A 419 -0.35 24.15 -0.34
C GLN A 419 0.52 23.24 0.55
N ASP A 420 1.81 23.11 0.16
CA ASP A 420 2.79 22.32 0.86
C ASP A 420 4.00 23.19 1.20
N ARG A 421 4.26 23.39 2.48
CA ARG A 421 5.49 24.03 2.98
C ARG A 421 6.44 22.97 3.45
N ILE A 422 7.65 23.00 2.90
CA ILE A 422 8.73 22.06 3.23
C ILE A 422 9.91 22.87 3.75
N GLU A 423 10.36 22.51 4.93
CA GLU A 423 11.59 23.00 5.54
C GLU A 423 12.49 21.81 5.89
N ARG A 424 13.75 21.84 5.41
CA ARG A 424 14.76 20.86 5.76
C ARG A 424 16.06 21.58 6.07
N LEU A 425 16.49 21.46 7.32
CA LEU A 425 17.70 22.09 7.84
C LEU A 425 18.68 21.02 8.27
N GLY A 426 19.97 21.19 8.04
CA GLY A 426 20.93 20.23 8.55
C GLY A 426 22.30 20.26 7.92
N ASN A 427 23.10 19.27 8.28
CA ASN A 427 24.46 19.12 7.84
C ASN A 427 24.78 17.70 7.42
N SER A 428 25.59 17.55 6.38
CA SER A 428 26.15 16.28 5.98
C SER A 428 27.67 16.37 5.87
N VAL A 429 28.37 15.36 6.38
CA VAL A 429 29.84 15.23 6.19
C VAL A 429 30.23 15.08 4.71
N LEU A 430 29.25 14.73 3.84
CA LEU A 430 29.45 14.56 2.41
C LEU A 430 29.26 15.85 1.61
N ALA A 431 28.71 16.91 2.23
CA ALA A 431 28.51 18.23 1.62
C ALA A 431 29.29 19.29 2.41
N PRO A 432 30.03 20.21 1.75
CA PRO A 432 30.81 21.24 2.45
C PRO A 432 29.93 22.37 3.02
N GLN A 433 28.66 22.46 2.55
CA GLN A 433 27.74 23.50 2.97
C GLN A 433 26.57 22.87 3.72
N ALA A 434 26.15 23.51 4.80
CA ALA A 434 24.90 23.18 5.48
C ALA A 434 23.72 23.29 4.51
N LEU A 435 22.72 22.45 4.72
CA LEU A 435 21.44 22.57 4.04
C LEU A 435 20.55 23.54 4.80
N ASP A 436 20.05 24.55 4.11
CA ASP A 436 18.95 25.42 4.52
C ASP A 436 17.95 25.47 3.35
N TYR A 437 16.96 24.60 3.39
CA TYR A 437 15.95 24.50 2.36
C TYR A 437 14.58 24.81 2.94
N GLN A 438 13.98 25.89 2.45
CA GLN A 438 12.63 26.30 2.82
C GLN A 438 11.88 26.70 1.56
N LYS A 439 10.78 26.03 1.28
CA LYS A 439 9.96 26.30 0.09
C LYS A 439 8.50 25.99 0.30
N THR A 440 7.66 26.84 -0.25
CA THR A 440 6.22 26.64 -0.32
C THR A 440 5.83 26.37 -1.78
N PHE A 441 5.09 25.30 -1.97
CA PHE A 441 4.50 24.93 -3.25
C PHE A 441 2.98 25.06 -3.16
N SER A 442 2.31 25.34 -4.27
CA SER A 442 0.86 25.36 -4.30
C SER A 442 0.33 24.91 -5.67
N ALA A 443 -0.81 24.24 -5.66
CA ALA A 443 -1.43 23.73 -6.87
C ALA A 443 -2.94 23.80 -6.79
N VAL A 444 -3.57 24.03 -7.95
CA VAL A 444 -5.01 23.85 -8.16
C VAL A 444 -5.21 22.55 -8.93
N LEU A 445 -6.01 21.64 -8.38
CA LEU A 445 -6.13 20.25 -8.80
C LEU A 445 -7.58 19.95 -9.19
N PRO A 446 -7.99 20.25 -10.44
CA PRO A 446 -9.32 19.94 -10.93
C PRO A 446 -9.46 18.46 -11.27
N LYS A 447 -10.68 17.95 -11.11
CA LYS A 447 -11.16 16.64 -11.56
C LYS A 447 -12.53 16.83 -12.18
N VAL A 448 -12.75 16.31 -13.38
CA VAL A 448 -14.05 16.35 -14.04
C VAL A 448 -14.32 15.01 -14.68
N SER A 449 -15.48 14.45 -14.46
CA SER A 449 -15.93 13.23 -15.15
C SER A 449 -17.36 13.39 -15.66
N LEU A 450 -17.62 12.76 -16.80
CA LEU A 450 -18.93 12.67 -17.39
C LEU A 450 -19.24 11.19 -17.62
N ALA A 451 -20.27 10.70 -16.95
CA ALA A 451 -20.74 9.31 -17.03
C ALA A 451 -22.07 9.21 -17.77
N TYR A 452 -22.23 8.18 -18.56
CA TYR A 452 -23.46 7.85 -19.28
C TYR A 452 -23.88 6.42 -18.94
N ALA A 453 -25.06 6.27 -18.35
CA ALA A 453 -25.71 4.98 -18.11
C ALA A 453 -26.32 4.47 -19.43
N VAL A 454 -25.62 3.55 -20.09
CA VAL A 454 -26.10 2.88 -21.31
C VAL A 454 -27.35 2.06 -20.97
N THR A 455 -27.26 1.31 -19.87
CA THR A 455 -28.35 0.61 -19.17
C THR A 455 -28.19 0.81 -17.66
N PRO A 456 -29.15 0.40 -16.81
CA PRO A 456 -28.95 0.42 -15.36
C PRO A 456 -27.72 -0.39 -14.86
N GLN A 457 -27.29 -1.37 -15.66
CA GLN A 457 -26.19 -2.28 -15.34
C GLN A 457 -24.87 -1.89 -16.05
N TRP A 458 -24.87 -0.91 -16.97
CA TRP A 458 -23.71 -0.58 -17.77
C TRP A 458 -23.51 0.92 -17.89
N THR A 459 -22.40 1.43 -17.37
CA THR A 459 -21.96 2.82 -17.42
C THR A 459 -20.69 2.95 -18.24
N VAL A 460 -20.61 3.96 -19.07
CA VAL A 460 -19.40 4.41 -19.78
C VAL A 460 -19.14 5.87 -19.49
N GLY A 461 -17.91 6.32 -19.61
CA GLY A 461 -17.64 7.75 -19.40
C GLY A 461 -16.20 8.13 -19.63
N ALA A 462 -15.93 9.41 -19.37
CA ALA A 462 -14.63 10.01 -19.47
C ALA A 462 -14.29 10.76 -18.17
N LEU A 463 -13.01 10.77 -17.83
CA LEU A 463 -12.43 11.46 -16.68
C LEU A 463 -11.23 12.28 -17.12
N VAL A 464 -11.12 13.50 -16.63
CA VAL A 464 -9.91 14.31 -16.70
C VAL A 464 -9.55 14.76 -15.29
N SER A 465 -8.31 14.55 -14.89
CA SER A 465 -7.82 14.96 -13.56
C SER A 465 -6.39 15.49 -13.63
N ARG A 466 -6.06 16.36 -12.71
CA ARG A 466 -4.71 16.88 -12.56
C ARG A 466 -4.08 16.36 -11.27
N GLY A 467 -2.86 15.80 -11.39
CA GLY A 467 -2.01 15.40 -10.27
C GLY A 467 -0.85 16.37 -10.08
N TYR A 468 -0.30 16.35 -8.87
CA TYR A 468 0.79 17.22 -8.46
C TYR A 468 1.61 16.52 -7.37
N ASN A 469 2.94 16.74 -7.41
CA ASN A 469 3.86 16.38 -6.35
C ASN A 469 4.84 17.54 -6.11
N PRO A 470 5.14 17.93 -4.85
CA PRO A 470 6.03 19.05 -4.59
C PRO A 470 7.45 18.77 -5.06
N GLY A 471 8.23 19.84 -5.22
CA GLY A 471 9.66 19.77 -5.44
C GLY A 471 10.41 19.47 -4.12
N GLY A 472 11.73 19.47 -4.21
CA GLY A 472 12.57 19.14 -3.07
C GLY A 472 14.04 19.42 -3.33
N VAL A 473 14.88 18.77 -2.54
CA VAL A 473 16.32 18.84 -2.60
C VAL A 473 16.91 17.42 -2.67
N SER A 474 18.06 17.28 -3.27
CA SER A 474 18.90 16.07 -3.23
C SER A 474 20.36 16.46 -3.16
N LEU A 475 21.23 15.52 -2.82
CA LEU A 475 22.67 15.76 -2.78
C LEU A 475 23.35 15.13 -4.01
N ASN A 476 23.93 15.98 -4.88
CA ASN A 476 24.80 15.49 -5.95
C ASN A 476 26.18 15.20 -5.38
N LEU A 477 26.49 13.95 -5.14
CA LEU A 477 27.76 13.54 -4.51
C LEU A 477 28.98 13.71 -5.43
N SER A 478 28.80 13.83 -6.76
CA SER A 478 29.91 14.08 -7.67
C SER A 478 30.47 15.51 -7.51
N THR A 479 29.58 16.47 -7.32
CA THR A 479 29.91 17.88 -7.08
C THR A 479 29.95 18.24 -5.61
N ARG A 480 29.41 17.36 -4.73
CA ARG A 480 29.21 17.58 -3.29
C ARG A 480 28.35 18.82 -3.01
N GLN A 481 27.38 19.08 -3.87
CA GLN A 481 26.48 20.24 -3.79
C GLN A 481 25.04 19.80 -3.70
N TRP A 482 24.23 20.60 -3.00
CA TRP A 482 22.79 20.45 -2.95
C TRP A 482 22.18 20.78 -4.32
N ALA A 483 21.38 19.89 -4.84
CA ALA A 483 20.63 20.02 -6.09
C ALA A 483 19.14 20.17 -5.77
N TYR A 484 18.50 21.18 -6.36
CA TYR A 484 17.09 21.48 -6.14
C TYR A 484 16.30 21.05 -7.36
N PHE A 485 15.14 20.42 -7.13
CA PHE A 485 14.23 20.03 -8.18
C PHE A 485 12.86 20.66 -7.99
N LYS A 486 12.16 20.90 -9.09
CA LYS A 486 10.85 21.53 -9.15
C LYS A 486 9.75 20.54 -8.83
N GLU A 487 8.53 21.08 -8.57
CA GLU A 487 7.31 20.29 -8.55
C GLU A 487 7.08 19.60 -9.90
N GLU A 488 6.46 18.42 -9.88
CA GLU A 488 5.94 17.73 -11.05
C GLU A 488 4.42 17.82 -11.11
N SER A 489 3.87 17.80 -12.30
CA SER A 489 2.42 17.72 -12.50
C SER A 489 2.06 16.76 -13.63
N ILE A 490 0.87 16.19 -13.53
CA ILE A 490 0.32 15.25 -14.50
C ILE A 490 -1.08 15.71 -14.88
N TRP A 491 -1.37 15.73 -16.18
CA TRP A 491 -2.74 15.67 -16.67
C TRP A 491 -3.05 14.23 -17.05
N ASN A 492 -4.12 13.69 -16.47
CA ASN A 492 -4.59 12.33 -16.70
C ASN A 492 -5.95 12.37 -17.40
N TYR A 493 -6.05 11.66 -18.51
CA TYR A 493 -7.25 11.53 -19.33
C TYR A 493 -7.64 10.06 -19.35
N GLU A 494 -8.86 9.73 -18.97
CA GLU A 494 -9.35 8.35 -18.97
C GLU A 494 -10.69 8.20 -19.68
N LEU A 495 -10.86 7.09 -20.38
CA LEU A 495 -12.16 6.56 -20.76
C LEU A 495 -12.42 5.32 -19.92
N PHE A 496 -13.59 5.23 -19.33
CA PHE A 496 -13.93 4.10 -18.46
C PHE A 496 -15.22 3.39 -18.86
N THR A 497 -15.31 2.12 -18.51
CA THR A 497 -16.56 1.36 -18.54
C THR A 497 -16.69 0.51 -17.29
N ARG A 498 -17.91 0.41 -16.78
CA ARG A 498 -18.32 -0.41 -15.64
C ARG A 498 -19.58 -1.13 -16.01
N ALA A 499 -19.60 -2.46 -15.92
CA ALA A 499 -20.74 -3.24 -16.35
C ALA A 499 -20.96 -4.45 -15.45
N ASN A 500 -22.21 -4.64 -15.03
CA ASN A 500 -22.71 -5.84 -14.40
C ASN A 500 -23.58 -6.56 -15.43
N LEU A 501 -23.09 -7.63 -15.99
CA LEU A 501 -23.67 -8.33 -17.12
C LEU A 501 -24.11 -9.75 -16.74
N LEU A 502 -24.91 -10.38 -17.59
CA LEU A 502 -25.36 -11.77 -17.43
C LEU A 502 -26.08 -12.02 -16.09
N ASP A 503 -27.02 -11.13 -15.73
CA ASP A 503 -27.74 -11.17 -14.46
C ASP A 503 -26.78 -11.17 -13.26
N ASP A 504 -25.85 -10.18 -13.22
CA ASP A 504 -24.79 -9.97 -12.22
C ASP A 504 -23.80 -11.15 -12.06
N ARG A 505 -23.72 -12.03 -13.08
CA ARG A 505 -22.70 -13.09 -13.12
C ARG A 505 -21.34 -12.61 -13.64
N LEU A 506 -21.27 -11.47 -14.29
CA LEU A 506 -20.06 -10.88 -14.82
C LEU A 506 -19.97 -9.41 -14.41
N ILE A 507 -19.03 -9.08 -13.55
CA ILE A 507 -18.64 -7.71 -13.25
C ILE A 507 -17.41 -7.39 -14.11
N LEU A 508 -17.50 -6.33 -14.91
CA LEU A 508 -16.43 -5.87 -15.79
C LEU A 508 -16.10 -4.43 -15.50
N SER A 509 -14.83 -4.14 -15.33
CA SER A 509 -14.30 -2.78 -15.26
C SER A 509 -13.12 -2.59 -16.22
N SER A 510 -13.08 -1.42 -16.88
CA SER A 510 -11.98 -1.06 -17.76
C SER A 510 -11.70 0.44 -17.71
N ASN A 511 -10.43 0.80 -17.82
CA ASN A 511 -9.95 2.17 -17.99
C ASN A 511 -8.88 2.20 -19.09
N LEU A 512 -9.10 3.01 -20.11
CA LEU A 512 -8.09 3.42 -21.07
C LEU A 512 -7.56 4.78 -20.62
N PHE A 513 -6.25 4.92 -20.42
CA PHE A 513 -5.67 6.13 -19.84
C PHE A 513 -4.53 6.69 -20.71
N TYR A 514 -4.37 8.01 -20.62
CA TYR A 514 -3.21 8.75 -21.12
C TYR A 514 -2.80 9.79 -20.08
N MET A 515 -1.51 9.79 -19.70
CA MET A 515 -0.93 10.67 -18.69
C MET A 515 0.17 11.53 -19.35
N ASP A 516 0.02 12.85 -19.26
CA ASP A 516 1.00 13.84 -19.77
C ASP A 516 1.70 14.50 -18.58
N PHE A 517 3.00 14.26 -18.46
CA PHE A 517 3.84 14.73 -17.36
C PHE A 517 4.56 16.01 -17.74
N LYS A 518 4.52 16.98 -16.84
CA LYS A 518 5.32 18.19 -16.91
C LYS A 518 6.28 18.26 -15.73
N ASP A 519 7.54 18.59 -16.02
CA ASP A 519 8.62 18.67 -15.04
C ASP A 519 8.75 17.38 -14.21
N ALA A 520 8.59 16.19 -14.85
CA ALA A 520 8.61 14.88 -14.21
C ALA A 520 9.92 14.66 -13.46
N GLN A 521 9.83 14.20 -12.22
CA GLN A 521 10.96 14.02 -11.32
C GLN A 521 11.59 12.64 -11.52
N TYR A 522 12.86 12.58 -11.89
CA TYR A 522 13.61 11.34 -12.08
C TYR A 522 14.89 11.31 -11.26
N ASN A 523 15.15 10.14 -10.68
CA ASN A 523 16.42 9.84 -10.06
C ASN A 523 17.38 9.31 -11.11
N ILE A 524 18.49 10.01 -11.34
CA ILE A 524 19.46 9.63 -12.35
C ILE A 524 20.81 9.25 -11.73
N PRO A 525 21.46 8.18 -12.25
CA PRO A 525 22.78 7.80 -11.78
C PRO A 525 23.86 8.80 -12.22
N VAL A 526 24.80 9.05 -11.34
CA VAL A 526 25.99 9.87 -11.57
C VAL A 526 27.22 9.06 -11.21
N VAL A 527 28.14 8.93 -12.15
CA VAL A 527 29.43 8.28 -11.88
C VAL A 527 30.32 9.25 -11.12
N ILE A 528 30.65 8.93 -9.86
CA ILE A 528 31.53 9.72 -9.01
C ILE A 528 33.00 9.36 -9.27
N SER A 529 33.28 8.09 -9.53
CA SER A 529 34.57 7.54 -9.90
C SER A 529 34.33 6.17 -10.56
N PRO A 530 35.31 5.57 -11.26
CA PRO A 530 35.13 4.23 -11.83
C PRO A 530 34.58 3.24 -10.80
N GLY A 531 33.44 2.61 -11.11
CA GLY A 531 32.71 1.71 -10.21
C GLY A 531 31.96 2.40 -9.05
N VAL A 532 31.83 3.72 -9.04
CA VAL A 532 31.12 4.51 -8.01
C VAL A 532 30.01 5.33 -8.67
N ALA A 533 28.80 4.75 -8.79
CA ALA A 533 27.59 5.47 -9.19
C ALA A 533 26.78 5.88 -7.95
N GLN A 534 26.23 7.04 -7.97
CA GLN A 534 25.22 7.55 -7.05
C GLN A 534 24.12 8.17 -7.88
N SER A 535 23.04 8.48 -7.29
CA SER A 535 21.95 9.14 -8.01
C SER A 535 21.55 10.44 -7.33
N TYR A 536 20.99 11.36 -8.07
CA TYR A 536 20.33 12.55 -7.58
C TYR A 536 19.12 12.88 -8.44
N THR A 537 18.22 13.68 -7.90
CA THR A 537 16.95 13.99 -8.57
C THR A 537 17.08 15.18 -9.50
N ILE A 538 16.50 15.03 -10.70
CA ILE A 538 16.33 16.11 -11.70
C ILE A 538 14.90 16.09 -12.22
N ASN A 539 14.50 17.16 -12.95
CA ASN A 539 13.27 17.19 -13.70
C ASN A 539 13.50 16.92 -15.18
N ALA A 540 12.68 16.06 -15.78
CA ALA A 540 12.47 15.98 -17.21
C ALA A 540 11.32 16.92 -17.58
N GLU A 541 11.53 17.75 -18.61
CA GLU A 541 10.55 18.77 -19.00
C GLU A 541 9.25 18.14 -19.48
N LYS A 542 9.32 16.94 -20.10
CA LYS A 542 8.17 16.24 -20.63
C LYS A 542 8.35 14.73 -20.63
N ALA A 543 7.30 14.02 -20.25
CA ALA A 543 7.18 12.57 -20.36
C ALA A 543 5.70 12.19 -20.54
N HIS A 544 5.43 10.99 -21.00
CA HIS A 544 4.05 10.48 -21.08
C HIS A 544 3.97 8.98 -20.74
N ALA A 545 2.78 8.56 -20.33
CA ALA A 545 2.43 7.16 -20.16
C ALA A 545 0.99 6.92 -20.63
N TYR A 546 0.72 5.76 -21.25
CA TYR A 546 -0.63 5.37 -21.63
C TYR A 546 -0.81 3.86 -21.58
N GLY A 547 -2.04 3.43 -21.47
CA GLY A 547 -2.36 2.01 -21.39
C GLY A 547 -3.83 1.72 -21.19
N LEU A 548 -4.11 0.42 -21.10
CA LEU A 548 -5.44 -0.13 -20.86
C LEU A 548 -5.38 -0.99 -19.60
N GLU A 549 -6.38 -0.88 -18.76
CA GLU A 549 -6.60 -1.71 -17.58
C GLU A 549 -7.96 -2.38 -17.70
N LEU A 550 -7.99 -3.69 -17.48
CA LEU A 550 -9.19 -4.52 -17.50
C LEU A 550 -9.23 -5.35 -16.22
N ALA A 551 -10.42 -5.49 -15.64
CA ALA A 551 -10.68 -6.44 -14.56
C ALA A 551 -12.07 -7.08 -14.80
N ALA A 552 -12.17 -8.37 -14.57
CA ALA A 552 -13.39 -9.14 -14.76
C ALA A 552 -13.52 -10.20 -13.66
N ASP A 553 -14.65 -10.19 -12.97
CA ASP A 553 -15.09 -11.25 -12.07
C ASP A 553 -16.26 -11.97 -12.74
N TYR A 554 -16.01 -13.22 -13.13
CA TYR A 554 -17.00 -14.01 -13.87
C TYR A 554 -17.39 -15.27 -13.11
N ARG A 555 -18.65 -15.35 -12.72
CA ARG A 555 -19.24 -16.53 -12.13
C ARG A 555 -19.61 -17.53 -13.23
N LEU A 556 -18.64 -18.36 -13.61
CA LEU A 556 -18.77 -19.34 -14.70
C LEU A 556 -19.81 -20.41 -14.36
N LEU A 557 -19.75 -20.93 -13.12
CA LEU A 557 -20.72 -21.84 -12.53
C LEU A 557 -21.20 -21.28 -11.19
N ASP A 558 -22.24 -21.85 -10.61
CA ASP A 558 -22.73 -21.39 -9.30
C ASP A 558 -21.70 -21.54 -8.18
N ASN A 559 -20.76 -22.45 -8.35
CA ASN A 559 -19.68 -22.75 -7.43
C ASN A 559 -18.28 -22.46 -7.98
N LEU A 560 -18.16 -21.80 -9.15
CA LEU A 560 -16.88 -21.47 -9.77
C LEU A 560 -16.86 -20.02 -10.26
N THR A 561 -16.03 -19.20 -9.66
CA THR A 561 -15.75 -17.83 -10.09
C THR A 561 -14.36 -17.75 -10.71
N LEU A 562 -14.24 -17.09 -11.85
CA LEU A 562 -12.97 -16.73 -12.47
C LEU A 562 -12.74 -15.23 -12.27
N LYS A 563 -11.61 -14.88 -11.69
CA LYS A 563 -11.14 -13.49 -11.63
C LYS A 563 -10.03 -13.33 -12.65
N ALA A 564 -10.10 -12.30 -13.46
CA ALA A 564 -9.07 -12.00 -14.45
C ALA A 564 -8.76 -10.50 -14.46
N SER A 565 -7.50 -10.17 -14.60
CA SER A 565 -7.06 -8.80 -14.79
C SER A 565 -5.98 -8.69 -15.86
N ALA A 566 -5.95 -7.58 -16.59
CA ALA A 566 -4.96 -7.29 -17.59
C ALA A 566 -4.61 -5.80 -17.60
N GLY A 567 -3.34 -5.49 -17.61
CA GLY A 567 -2.80 -4.15 -17.78
C GLY A 567 -1.87 -4.10 -18.99
N THR A 568 -2.01 -3.04 -19.79
CA THR A 568 -0.96 -2.67 -20.76
C THR A 568 -0.40 -1.33 -20.38
N LEU A 569 0.90 -1.12 -20.58
CA LEU A 569 1.55 0.13 -20.24
C LEU A 569 2.62 0.46 -21.30
N ARG A 570 2.65 1.71 -21.71
CA ARG A 570 3.74 2.30 -22.49
C ARG A 570 4.12 3.62 -21.86
N THR A 571 5.40 3.79 -21.61
CA THR A 571 5.98 4.97 -20.98
C THR A 571 7.11 5.52 -21.80
N ARG A 572 7.34 6.83 -21.77
CA ARG A 572 8.43 7.45 -22.50
C ARG A 572 8.83 8.79 -21.87
N ILE A 573 10.14 9.02 -21.78
CA ILE A 573 10.72 10.32 -21.48
C ILE A 573 10.85 11.06 -22.81
N ASP A 574 10.09 12.14 -23.01
CA ASP A 574 10.09 12.86 -24.29
C ASP A 574 11.21 13.90 -24.37
N LYS A 575 11.46 14.58 -23.23
CA LYS A 575 12.46 15.65 -23.18
C LYS A 575 13.09 15.77 -21.80
N ILE A 576 14.41 15.74 -21.76
CA ILE A 576 15.23 15.90 -20.56
C ILE A 576 16.54 16.65 -20.92
N SER A 577 16.46 17.98 -20.96
CA SER A 577 17.56 18.84 -21.43
C SER A 577 18.83 18.74 -20.59
N SER A 578 18.71 18.36 -19.31
CA SER A 578 19.86 18.16 -18.42
C SER A 578 20.67 16.89 -18.73
N ASN A 579 20.07 15.91 -19.44
CA ASN A 579 20.74 14.69 -19.89
C ASN A 579 20.00 14.06 -21.09
N ALA A 580 20.28 14.56 -22.30
CA ALA A 580 19.62 14.12 -23.53
C ALA A 580 19.80 12.61 -23.84
N GLY A 581 20.75 11.92 -23.21
CA GLY A 581 20.94 10.47 -23.34
C GLY A 581 19.78 9.64 -22.74
N TYR A 582 18.89 10.23 -21.95
CA TYR A 582 17.69 9.58 -21.42
C TYR A 582 16.42 9.86 -22.25
N GLU A 583 16.49 10.72 -23.25
CA GLU A 583 15.36 10.95 -24.14
C GLU A 583 15.01 9.66 -24.88
N HIS A 584 13.71 9.38 -24.93
CA HIS A 584 13.11 8.18 -25.50
C HIS A 584 13.18 6.91 -24.65
N ASN A 585 13.82 6.95 -23.48
CA ASN A 585 13.82 5.84 -22.54
C ASN A 585 12.42 5.59 -21.96
N GLU A 586 12.16 4.33 -21.64
CA GLU A 586 11.00 3.93 -20.82
C GLU A 586 11.23 4.31 -19.36
N PHE A 587 10.15 4.46 -18.60
CA PHE A 587 10.29 4.63 -17.16
C PHE A 587 10.86 3.34 -16.57
N ALA A 588 11.64 3.48 -15.51
CA ALA A 588 12.13 2.32 -14.76
C ALA A 588 10.95 1.49 -14.21
N ARG A 589 11.11 0.17 -14.21
CA ARG A 589 10.13 -0.76 -13.64
C ARG A 589 8.72 -0.64 -14.23
N SER A 590 8.63 -0.53 -15.55
CA SER A 590 7.40 -0.32 -16.31
C SER A 590 7.14 -1.49 -17.27
N PRO A 591 6.63 -2.65 -16.78
CA PRO A 591 6.34 -3.79 -17.67
C PRO A 591 5.29 -3.42 -18.72
N GLY A 592 5.50 -3.89 -19.96
CA GLY A 592 4.58 -3.65 -21.05
C GLY A 592 3.22 -4.30 -20.87
N TYR A 593 3.18 -5.41 -20.13
CA TYR A 593 1.96 -6.19 -19.82
C TYR A 593 2.01 -6.72 -18.39
N THR A 594 0.87 -6.67 -17.72
CA THR A 594 0.60 -7.36 -16.46
C THR A 594 -0.69 -8.15 -16.62
N LEU A 595 -0.65 -9.46 -16.41
CA LEU A 595 -1.82 -10.32 -16.57
C LEU A 595 -2.01 -11.16 -15.31
N SER A 596 -3.25 -11.35 -14.89
CA SER A 596 -3.59 -12.28 -13.81
C SER A 596 -4.87 -13.02 -14.15
N ILE A 597 -4.92 -14.30 -13.80
CA ILE A 597 -6.13 -15.10 -13.86
C ILE A 597 -6.15 -16.06 -12.66
N GLY A 598 -7.30 -16.16 -12.02
CA GLY A 598 -7.47 -17.02 -10.84
C GLY A 598 -8.88 -17.62 -10.75
N PRO A 599 -9.02 -18.96 -10.75
CA PRO A 599 -10.24 -19.62 -10.36
C PRO A 599 -10.40 -19.68 -8.84
N SER A 600 -11.62 -19.45 -8.36
CA SER A 600 -12.09 -19.75 -7.01
C SER A 600 -13.21 -20.76 -7.11
N TRP A 601 -12.96 -22.01 -6.68
CA TRP A 601 -13.86 -23.14 -6.89
C TRP A 601 -14.31 -23.74 -5.55
N ASP A 602 -15.58 -23.61 -5.25
CA ASP A 602 -16.24 -24.32 -4.14
C ASP A 602 -16.61 -25.74 -4.63
N ILE A 603 -15.65 -26.69 -4.55
CA ILE A 603 -15.85 -28.10 -5.00
C ILE A 603 -17.02 -28.73 -4.27
N THR A 604 -17.13 -28.45 -2.97
CA THR A 604 -18.29 -28.76 -2.12
C THR A 604 -18.56 -27.58 -1.20
N ASP A 605 -19.66 -27.61 -0.45
CA ASP A 605 -19.98 -26.57 0.57
C ASP A 605 -18.88 -26.42 1.65
N ARG A 606 -17.95 -27.38 1.74
CA ARG A 606 -16.86 -27.41 2.73
C ARG A 606 -15.47 -27.30 2.15
N LEU A 607 -15.30 -27.65 0.86
CA LEU A 607 -14.00 -27.69 0.21
C LEU A 607 -13.91 -26.60 -0.86
N ASN A 608 -13.01 -25.66 -0.66
CA ASN A 608 -12.72 -24.60 -1.61
C ASN A 608 -11.27 -24.72 -2.10
N VAL A 609 -11.05 -24.48 -3.39
CA VAL A 609 -9.74 -24.41 -4.04
C VAL A 609 -9.63 -23.09 -4.80
N ASN A 610 -8.54 -22.38 -4.55
CA ASN A 610 -8.17 -21.16 -5.28
C ASN A 610 -6.81 -21.36 -5.95
N ALA A 611 -6.64 -20.78 -7.10
CA ALA A 611 -5.35 -20.64 -7.75
C ALA A 611 -5.24 -19.25 -8.37
N GLN A 612 -4.01 -18.78 -8.56
CA GLN A 612 -3.75 -17.52 -9.24
C GLN A 612 -2.49 -17.66 -10.09
N VAL A 613 -2.59 -17.29 -11.35
CA VAL A 613 -1.45 -17.20 -12.28
C VAL A 613 -1.25 -15.74 -12.62
N ARG A 614 -0.04 -15.24 -12.41
CA ARG A 614 0.37 -13.86 -12.70
C ARG A 614 1.52 -13.87 -13.68
N TYR A 615 1.40 -13.13 -14.76
CA TYR A 615 2.45 -12.90 -15.75
C TYR A 615 2.85 -11.42 -15.73
N LEU A 616 4.15 -11.16 -15.67
CA LEU A 616 4.74 -9.85 -15.83
C LEU A 616 5.68 -9.84 -17.02
N ASP A 617 5.52 -8.86 -17.89
CA ASP A 617 6.42 -8.62 -19.02
C ASP A 617 7.77 -8.06 -18.56
N GLY A 618 8.78 -8.10 -19.43
CA GLY A 618 10.10 -7.56 -19.13
C GLY A 618 10.12 -6.03 -18.98
N TYR A 619 11.10 -5.53 -18.24
CA TYR A 619 11.30 -4.10 -18.00
C TYR A 619 12.75 -3.79 -17.63
N TYR A 620 13.11 -2.51 -17.60
CA TYR A 620 14.40 -2.04 -17.09
C TYR A 620 14.31 -1.65 -15.62
N SER A 621 15.33 -1.96 -14.84
CA SER A 621 15.37 -1.60 -13.42
C SER A 621 15.67 -0.12 -13.18
N ASP A 622 16.29 0.57 -14.12
CA ASP A 622 16.76 1.95 -14.00
C ASP A 622 16.24 2.86 -15.12
N THR A 623 16.27 4.17 -14.89
CA THR A 623 15.85 5.20 -15.84
C THR A 623 16.79 5.28 -17.08
N ALA A 624 18.03 4.80 -16.96
CA ALA A 624 18.98 4.75 -18.08
C ALA A 624 18.66 3.64 -19.09
N ASN A 625 17.72 2.75 -18.77
CA ASN A 625 17.40 1.56 -19.55
C ASN A 625 18.63 0.68 -19.80
N THR A 626 19.44 0.50 -18.76
CA THR A 626 20.68 -0.27 -18.83
C THR A 626 20.37 -1.74 -19.13
N SER A 627 20.88 -2.26 -20.23
CA SER A 627 20.61 -3.64 -20.67
C SER A 627 21.07 -4.70 -19.67
N ALA A 628 22.14 -4.43 -18.90
CA ALA A 628 22.63 -5.30 -17.82
C ALA A 628 21.64 -5.41 -16.65
N TYR A 629 20.72 -4.47 -16.49
CA TYR A 629 19.71 -4.42 -15.43
C TYR A 629 18.30 -4.67 -15.98
N SER A 630 18.20 -5.27 -17.17
CA SER A 630 16.91 -5.65 -17.76
C SER A 630 16.36 -6.90 -17.08
N ILE A 631 15.11 -6.82 -16.69
CA ILE A 631 14.35 -7.96 -16.13
C ILE A 631 13.65 -8.68 -17.27
N LYS A 632 13.75 -10.01 -17.26
CA LYS A 632 13.05 -10.86 -18.24
C LYS A 632 11.60 -11.09 -17.78
N PRO A 633 10.68 -11.38 -18.72
CA PRO A 633 9.33 -11.80 -18.35
C PRO A 633 9.34 -13.02 -17.44
N TYR A 634 8.42 -13.07 -16.48
CA TYR A 634 8.27 -14.20 -15.56
C TYR A 634 6.80 -14.46 -15.21
N THR A 635 6.53 -15.69 -14.74
CA THR A 635 5.18 -16.13 -14.37
C THR A 635 5.20 -16.75 -12.98
N LEU A 636 4.33 -16.28 -12.11
CA LEU A 636 4.13 -16.85 -10.77
C LEU A 636 2.77 -17.55 -10.70
N THR A 637 2.74 -18.69 -10.06
CA THR A 637 1.52 -19.46 -9.82
C THR A 637 1.40 -19.78 -8.34
N ASP A 638 0.30 -19.38 -7.73
CA ASP A 638 -0.02 -19.64 -6.34
C ASP A 638 -1.28 -20.50 -6.27
N ALA A 639 -1.40 -21.35 -5.26
CA ALA A 639 -2.57 -22.19 -5.04
C ALA A 639 -2.88 -22.34 -3.54
N ARG A 640 -4.17 -22.42 -3.22
CA ARG A 640 -4.68 -22.63 -1.85
C ARG A 640 -5.81 -23.65 -1.89
N MET A 641 -5.87 -24.47 -0.88
CA MET A 641 -7.00 -25.36 -0.59
C MET A 641 -7.44 -25.13 0.85
N SER A 642 -8.73 -25.01 1.08
CA SER A 642 -9.30 -24.88 2.40
C SER A 642 -10.46 -25.83 2.62
N TYR A 643 -10.54 -26.41 3.83
CA TYR A 643 -11.59 -27.31 4.24
C TYR A 643 -12.26 -26.80 5.54
N ARG A 644 -13.57 -26.53 5.46
CA ARG A 644 -14.39 -26.08 6.58
C ARG A 644 -14.97 -27.29 7.30
N PHE A 645 -14.52 -27.56 8.53
CA PHE A 645 -15.10 -28.59 9.38
C PHE A 645 -16.50 -28.18 9.88
N ASN A 646 -16.61 -26.97 10.33
CA ASN A 646 -17.83 -26.27 10.75
C ASN A 646 -17.63 -24.76 10.58
N ASP A 647 -18.58 -23.94 11.05
CA ASP A 647 -18.48 -22.47 10.91
C ASP A 647 -17.35 -21.86 11.77
N GLN A 648 -16.86 -22.60 12.76
CA GLN A 648 -15.86 -22.14 13.72
C GLN A 648 -14.44 -22.59 13.39
N VAL A 649 -14.27 -23.66 12.54
CA VAL A 649 -12.96 -24.25 12.26
C VAL A 649 -12.79 -24.54 10.78
N GLN A 650 -11.81 -23.90 10.19
CA GLN A 650 -11.36 -24.13 8.82
C GLN A 650 -9.87 -24.46 8.83
N LEU A 651 -9.48 -25.55 8.20
CA LEU A 651 -8.07 -25.85 7.87
C LEU A 651 -7.77 -25.39 6.46
N TYR A 652 -6.55 -24.91 6.23
CA TYR A 652 -6.08 -24.58 4.90
C TYR A 652 -4.62 -24.93 4.71
N GLY A 653 -4.26 -25.14 3.46
CA GLY A 653 -2.88 -25.26 3.01
C GLY A 653 -2.67 -24.49 1.73
N TYR A 654 -1.47 -23.99 1.51
CA TYR A 654 -1.13 -23.24 0.30
C TYR A 654 0.25 -23.59 -0.22
N VAL A 655 0.43 -23.34 -1.50
CA VAL A 655 1.72 -23.33 -2.18
C VAL A 655 1.83 -22.00 -2.93
N LYS A 656 2.81 -21.19 -2.61
CA LYS A 656 3.18 -19.99 -3.33
C LYS A 656 4.33 -20.29 -4.27
N ASN A 657 4.31 -19.72 -5.47
CA ASN A 657 5.29 -19.98 -6.53
C ASN A 657 5.44 -21.48 -6.80
N VAL A 658 4.36 -22.14 -7.23
CA VAL A 658 4.25 -23.60 -7.43
C VAL A 658 5.41 -24.16 -8.27
N PHE A 659 5.87 -23.42 -9.28
CA PHE A 659 6.91 -23.86 -10.21
C PHE A 659 8.33 -23.49 -9.78
N ASP A 660 8.52 -22.85 -8.62
CA ASP A 660 9.80 -22.38 -8.07
C ASP A 660 10.57 -21.47 -9.06
N ASP A 661 9.84 -20.56 -9.70
CA ASP A 661 10.46 -19.57 -10.60
C ASP A 661 11.34 -18.62 -9.78
N ARG A 662 12.64 -18.62 -10.07
CA ARG A 662 13.66 -17.80 -9.40
C ARG A 662 14.15 -16.72 -10.34
N SER A 663 13.27 -15.80 -10.67
CA SER A 663 13.54 -14.67 -11.56
C SER A 663 13.95 -13.42 -10.79
N PRO A 664 14.92 -12.66 -11.30
CA PRO A 664 15.15 -11.30 -10.84
C PRO A 664 13.91 -10.42 -11.01
N THR A 665 13.65 -9.56 -10.03
CA THR A 665 12.57 -8.56 -10.05
C THR A 665 13.10 -7.13 -10.03
N TYR A 666 14.36 -6.95 -9.61
CA TYR A 666 15.09 -5.69 -9.66
C TYR A 666 16.58 -5.97 -9.68
N MET A 667 17.34 -5.25 -10.48
CA MET A 667 18.79 -5.38 -10.58
C MET A 667 19.48 -4.04 -10.41
N GLN A 668 20.60 -4.05 -9.70
CA GLN A 668 21.45 -2.88 -9.52
C GLN A 668 22.91 -3.28 -9.29
N GLU A 669 23.81 -2.33 -9.48
CA GLU A 669 25.21 -2.51 -9.07
C GLU A 669 25.35 -2.48 -7.55
N ASN A 670 26.00 -3.48 -7.00
CA ASN A 670 26.40 -3.50 -5.58
C ASN A 670 27.93 -3.55 -5.47
N ARG A 671 28.49 -2.49 -4.95
CA ARG A 671 29.94 -2.34 -4.78
C ARG A 671 30.52 -3.24 -3.72
N GLY A 672 29.75 -3.55 -2.70
CA GLY A 672 30.17 -4.44 -1.61
C GLY A 672 30.56 -5.83 -2.11
N ILE A 673 29.95 -6.25 -3.25
CA ILE A 673 30.25 -7.51 -3.91
C ILE A 673 31.02 -7.35 -5.23
N GLY A 674 31.28 -6.11 -5.67
CA GLY A 674 31.96 -5.83 -6.95
C GLY A 674 31.20 -6.28 -8.18
N GLY A 675 29.87 -6.36 -8.14
CA GLY A 675 29.04 -6.88 -9.21
C GLY A 675 27.58 -6.46 -9.11
N ILE A 676 26.74 -7.15 -9.89
CA ILE A 676 25.30 -6.92 -9.90
C ILE A 676 24.66 -7.77 -8.81
N GLU A 677 23.77 -7.18 -8.04
CA GLU A 677 22.82 -7.88 -7.19
C GLU A 677 21.41 -7.80 -7.78
N ALA A 678 20.60 -8.80 -7.48
CA ALA A 678 19.21 -8.87 -7.94
C ALA A 678 18.27 -9.21 -6.80
N SER A 679 17.24 -8.39 -6.57
CA SER A 679 16.07 -8.82 -5.81
C SER A 679 15.37 -9.94 -6.58
N MET A 680 14.89 -10.96 -5.88
CA MET A 680 14.41 -12.20 -6.47
C MET A 680 12.93 -12.41 -6.19
N THR A 681 12.24 -13.13 -7.08
CA THR A 681 10.95 -13.72 -6.74
C THR A 681 11.11 -14.62 -5.52
N GLN A 682 10.13 -14.59 -4.61
CA GLN A 682 10.12 -15.50 -3.47
C GLN A 682 10.12 -16.96 -4.00
N PRO A 683 11.03 -17.83 -3.55
CA PRO A 683 11.06 -19.23 -3.98
C PRO A 683 9.78 -19.96 -3.53
N ARG A 684 9.56 -21.17 -4.06
CA ARG A 684 8.39 -21.95 -3.67
C ARG A 684 8.31 -22.09 -2.15
N THR A 685 7.17 -21.64 -1.61
CA THR A 685 6.84 -21.76 -0.20
C THR A 685 5.57 -22.57 -0.02
N VAL A 686 5.52 -23.36 1.03
CA VAL A 686 4.35 -24.13 1.44
C VAL A 686 4.00 -23.77 2.87
N GLY A 687 2.72 -23.73 3.18
CA GLY A 687 2.25 -23.50 4.53
C GLY A 687 0.93 -24.17 4.79
N VAL A 688 0.63 -24.32 6.07
CA VAL A 688 -0.64 -24.85 6.58
C VAL A 688 -1.09 -24.00 7.76
N GLY A 689 -2.40 -23.85 7.89
CA GLY A 689 -2.97 -23.07 8.98
C GLY A 689 -4.36 -23.49 9.36
N VAL A 690 -4.79 -22.98 10.48
CA VAL A 690 -6.14 -23.08 11.01
C VAL A 690 -6.67 -21.68 11.28
N LYS A 691 -7.93 -21.46 10.96
CA LYS A 691 -8.64 -20.22 11.28
C LYS A 691 -10.09 -20.50 11.61
N GLY A 692 -10.75 -19.55 12.23
CA GLY A 692 -12.18 -19.64 12.53
C GLY A 692 -12.76 -18.35 13.07
N THR A 693 -14.08 -18.34 13.15
CA THR A 693 -14.89 -17.24 13.68
C THR A 693 -15.92 -17.77 14.67
N PHE A 694 -16.27 -16.98 15.65
CA PHE A 694 -17.27 -17.31 16.69
C PHE A 694 -18.30 -16.19 16.80
#